data_5c0e3a6ea7682276d9dcbaa7f39b0d22
#
_entry.id   5c0e3a6ea7682276d9dcbaa7f39b0d22
#
_cell.length_a   1.000
_cell.length_b   1.000
_cell.length_c   1.000
_cell.angle_alpha   90.00
_cell.angle_beta   90.00
_cell.angle_gamma   90.00
#
_symmetry.space_group_name_H-M   'P 1'
#
loop_
_entity.id
_entity.type
_entity.pdbx_description
1 polymer ?
#
loop_
_entity_poly.entity_id
_entity_poly.type
_entity_poly.pdbx_seq_one_letter_code
_entity_poly.pdbx_strand_id
1 'polypeptide(L)'
;MSLQYILGGSGAGKSTYLYNSIIKEAIENPSLDYIIVVPEQYTMATQKRVVELHPRKGILNIDVVSFERLAYKVFEEVGATDYPVLDDTGKNLIVRRVLEQNKKSLRFFGSNISNTGFVSEMKSIISEMLQYDIGVDKLMDINESVDNNSLLGMKLDDISLIYSGFKEFIKDHYITSEEILDLMCRKVTESAKIRGSIIAFDGFTGFTPVQYRLMSILLDMCSEVKVALTIDANEHANVNEGIENLFYMTKDTVAHLNKICDEQHINAESIVIENADKKVQTRFESSKELAFLEKNIFRTGTRYYSGRVDDIVMYAGITPKDEIQYVTGEILKLTRLSGYRYNEIAVVTGDISAYGKLAANIFAQNDIPYFLDQKLHVTDNCLVEMITAALDVVEKNYTYDAIFRYLRTGLTGISDDEIDILDNYCLAVGIRGRKQWNTEWTRKFRGSAMATDLTMLNDLRVRVIEPLSELDDKLKSADGDVKAMTTAVYELLVRLQCEEQMLELASNNKDEYRQIYAKIIELFDKLVQLLGSENVTVKEYNRIMSSGFDEIKIGLIPPTKDCIVIGDIERTRLDNIRAMFFVGVNDGYVPKKSDSRSVLSETDREKLKTMDVSLSMSVREKAFVQRFYLYLIMTKTSQKLYITYAHNSMDMKAILPSYIIRMIKKMFPGMDVLSYDDAAKELIYTNSKG
;
A
#
# COMPACT_ATOMS: atom_id res chain seq x y z
N MET A 1 34.18 -6.17 -15.62
CA MET A 1 32.72 -6.24 -15.41
C MET A 1 32.40 -7.65 -14.98
N SER A 2 31.69 -7.81 -13.87
CA SER A 2 31.27 -9.12 -13.35
C SER A 2 29.93 -9.03 -12.65
N LEU A 3 29.16 -10.11 -12.66
CA LEU A 3 27.95 -10.28 -11.87
C LEU A 3 28.21 -11.29 -10.76
N GLN A 4 27.89 -10.94 -9.52
CA GLN A 4 28.01 -11.83 -8.38
C GLN A 4 26.65 -12.07 -7.73
N TYR A 5 26.21 -13.30 -7.70
CA TYR A 5 25.03 -13.70 -6.93
C TYR A 5 25.42 -14.07 -5.51
N ILE A 6 24.64 -13.58 -4.53
CA ILE A 6 24.73 -13.96 -3.11
C ILE A 6 23.46 -14.71 -2.76
N LEU A 7 23.55 -16.04 -2.74
CA LEU A 7 22.43 -16.95 -2.61
C LEU A 7 22.34 -17.55 -1.22
N GLY A 8 21.15 -17.91 -0.75
CA GLY A 8 20.97 -18.62 0.51
C GLY A 8 19.52 -18.53 1.02
N GLY A 9 19.16 -19.36 2.00
CA GLY A 9 17.83 -19.42 2.62
C GLY A 9 17.45 -18.14 3.38
N SER A 10 16.22 -18.07 3.84
CA SER A 10 15.79 -16.97 4.71
C SER A 10 16.56 -17.04 6.04
N GLY A 11 17.14 -15.91 6.47
CA GLY A 11 17.92 -15.85 7.72
C GLY A 11 19.34 -16.40 7.63
N ALA A 12 19.82 -16.85 6.46
CA ALA A 12 21.18 -17.35 6.27
C ALA A 12 22.27 -16.28 6.42
N GLY A 13 21.93 -14.99 6.43
CA GLY A 13 22.88 -13.89 6.62
C GLY A 13 23.35 -13.21 5.33
N LYS A 14 22.69 -13.42 4.19
CA LYS A 14 23.03 -12.84 2.89
C LYS A 14 23.27 -11.32 2.92
N SER A 15 22.32 -10.55 3.41
CA SER A 15 22.41 -9.08 3.49
C SER A 15 23.57 -8.64 4.40
N THR A 16 23.80 -9.35 5.51
CA THR A 16 24.94 -9.07 6.41
C THR A 16 26.27 -9.35 5.71
N TYR A 17 26.35 -10.44 4.96
CA TYR A 17 27.54 -10.77 4.16
C TYR A 17 27.78 -9.69 3.10
N LEU A 18 26.75 -9.34 2.32
CA LEU A 18 26.81 -8.32 1.29
C LEU A 18 27.30 -6.97 1.85
N TYR A 19 26.67 -6.50 2.94
CA TYR A 19 27.05 -5.20 3.53
C TYR A 19 28.46 -5.20 4.09
N ASN A 20 28.88 -6.29 4.76
CA ASN A 20 30.25 -6.40 5.26
C ASN A 20 31.29 -6.46 4.12
N SER A 21 30.98 -7.14 3.00
CA SER A 21 31.83 -7.15 1.81
C SER A 21 32.00 -5.73 1.25
N ILE A 22 30.88 -5.03 1.03
CA ILE A 22 30.87 -3.66 0.51
C ILE A 22 31.63 -2.71 1.46
N ILE A 23 31.37 -2.78 2.77
CA ILE A 23 32.06 -1.94 3.75
C ILE A 23 33.57 -2.17 3.72
N LYS A 24 33.99 -3.43 3.65
CA LYS A 24 35.41 -3.78 3.57
C LYS A 24 36.07 -3.22 2.31
N GLU A 25 35.43 -3.45 1.15
CA GLU A 25 35.91 -2.96 -0.14
C GLU A 25 35.93 -1.43 -0.21
N ALA A 26 34.93 -0.74 0.36
CA ALA A 26 34.84 0.71 0.41
C ALA A 26 35.91 1.35 1.31
N ILE A 27 36.38 0.65 2.36
CA ILE A 27 37.48 1.09 3.21
C ILE A 27 38.80 0.89 2.48
N GLU A 28 38.98 -0.21 1.75
CA GLU A 28 40.17 -0.54 1.00
C GLU A 28 40.32 0.35 -0.25
N ASN A 29 39.23 0.74 -0.89
CA ASN A 29 39.21 1.55 -2.11
C ASN A 29 38.30 2.80 -1.96
N PRO A 30 38.73 3.83 -1.23
CA PRO A 30 37.89 4.99 -0.91
C PRO A 30 37.62 5.92 -2.12
N SER A 31 38.28 5.69 -3.25
CA SER A 31 38.06 6.45 -4.49
C SER A 31 36.95 5.89 -5.37
N LEU A 32 36.43 4.71 -5.05
CA LEU A 32 35.29 4.11 -5.78
C LEU A 32 33.98 4.43 -5.07
N ASP A 33 32.95 4.60 -5.86
CA ASP A 33 31.58 4.75 -5.36
C ASP A 33 30.91 3.37 -5.23
N TYR A 34 30.26 3.15 -4.09
CA TYR A 34 29.50 1.94 -3.78
C TYR A 34 28.03 2.30 -3.62
N ILE A 35 27.17 1.61 -4.35
CA ILE A 35 25.74 1.91 -4.36
C ILE A 35 24.96 0.67 -3.96
N ILE A 36 24.19 0.74 -2.88
CA ILE A 36 23.29 -0.33 -2.45
C ILE A 36 21.87 0.07 -2.84
N VAL A 37 21.30 -0.63 -3.80
CA VAL A 37 19.93 -0.43 -4.25
C VAL A 37 19.00 -1.38 -3.49
N VAL A 38 17.98 -0.82 -2.85
CA VAL A 38 16.98 -1.57 -2.09
C VAL A 38 15.58 -1.04 -2.43
N PRO A 39 14.50 -1.79 -2.19
CA PRO A 39 13.14 -1.25 -2.27
C PRO A 39 12.98 0.02 -1.42
N GLU A 40 12.16 0.98 -1.88
CA GLU A 40 12.05 2.32 -1.26
C GLU A 40 11.83 2.26 0.26
N GLN A 41 10.93 1.38 0.71
CA GLN A 41 10.64 1.18 2.13
C GLN A 41 11.82 0.66 2.97
N TYR A 42 12.88 0.18 2.33
CA TYR A 42 14.04 -0.40 3.00
C TYR A 42 15.23 0.56 3.11
N THR A 43 15.21 1.69 2.42
CA THR A 43 16.34 2.61 2.32
C THR A 43 16.87 3.07 3.68
N MET A 44 16.02 3.65 4.53
CA MET A 44 16.42 4.18 5.84
C MET A 44 16.98 3.09 6.78
N ALA A 45 16.30 1.95 6.86
CA ALA A 45 16.72 0.88 7.76
C ALA A 45 18.01 0.21 7.26
N THR A 46 18.19 0.06 5.94
CA THR A 46 19.43 -0.44 5.35
C THR A 46 20.57 0.55 5.58
N GLN A 47 20.34 1.85 5.37
CA GLN A 47 21.33 2.88 5.66
C GLN A 47 21.78 2.84 7.13
N LYS A 48 20.83 2.77 8.07
CA LYS A 48 21.12 2.61 9.49
C LYS A 48 21.94 1.34 9.75
N ARG A 49 21.56 0.23 9.15
CA ARG A 49 22.26 -1.05 9.31
C ARG A 49 23.70 -1.01 8.80
N VAL A 50 23.94 -0.40 7.62
CA VAL A 50 25.27 -0.22 7.05
C VAL A 50 26.12 0.66 7.95
N VAL A 51 25.58 1.77 8.48
CA VAL A 51 26.28 2.64 9.45
C VAL A 51 26.61 1.89 10.74
N GLU A 52 25.69 1.07 11.27
CA GLU A 52 25.93 0.25 12.47
C GLU A 52 27.03 -0.80 12.26
N LEU A 53 27.11 -1.40 11.07
CA LEU A 53 28.15 -2.38 10.72
C LEU A 53 29.51 -1.73 10.44
N HIS A 54 29.52 -0.49 9.95
CA HIS A 54 30.76 0.20 9.59
C HIS A 54 31.60 0.51 10.84
N PRO A 55 32.91 0.16 10.87
CA PRO A 55 33.76 0.33 12.05
C PRO A 55 33.82 1.78 12.57
N ARG A 56 33.74 2.76 11.67
CA ARG A 56 33.79 4.20 12.00
C ARG A 56 32.40 4.81 12.23
N LYS A 57 31.32 4.00 12.19
CA LYS A 57 29.94 4.46 12.36
C LYS A 57 29.52 5.59 11.40
N GLY A 58 30.10 5.63 10.21
CA GLY A 58 29.81 6.61 9.16
C GLY A 58 30.13 6.05 7.78
N ILE A 59 29.43 6.53 6.77
CA ILE A 59 29.61 6.15 5.38
C ILE A 59 29.92 7.41 4.56
N LEU A 60 30.95 7.36 3.71
CA LEU A 60 31.37 8.48 2.84
C LEU A 60 31.13 8.15 1.36
N ASN A 61 31.61 6.97 0.92
CA ASN A 61 31.54 6.49 -0.45
C ASN A 61 30.58 5.32 -0.64
N ILE A 62 29.64 5.13 0.30
CA ILE A 62 28.57 4.13 0.21
C ILE A 62 27.23 4.87 0.21
N ASP A 63 26.48 4.73 -0.86
CA ASP A 63 25.12 5.26 -0.98
C ASP A 63 24.09 4.13 -0.86
N VAL A 64 23.01 4.37 -0.08
CA VAL A 64 21.87 3.46 0.00
C VAL A 64 20.64 4.15 -0.59
N VAL A 65 20.15 3.63 -1.68
CA VAL A 65 19.10 4.28 -2.49
C VAL A 65 18.05 3.28 -2.98
N SER A 66 16.88 3.78 -3.40
CA SER A 66 15.94 3.03 -4.23
C SER A 66 16.23 3.28 -5.72
N PHE A 67 15.58 2.53 -6.61
CA PHE A 67 15.66 2.78 -8.05
C PHE A 67 15.31 4.23 -8.41
N GLU A 68 14.24 4.77 -7.84
CA GLU A 68 13.79 6.12 -8.09
C GLU A 68 14.80 7.17 -7.61
N ARG A 69 15.33 7.01 -6.39
CA ARG A 69 16.37 7.90 -5.85
C ARG A 69 17.67 7.82 -6.64
N LEU A 70 18.00 6.62 -7.15
CA LEU A 70 19.16 6.46 -8.03
C LEU A 70 18.96 7.25 -9.33
N ALA A 71 17.74 7.17 -9.93
CA ALA A 71 17.40 7.94 -11.11
C ALA A 71 17.54 9.45 -10.88
N TYR A 72 17.01 9.98 -9.78
CA TYR A 72 17.15 11.40 -9.46
C TYR A 72 18.61 11.82 -9.27
N LYS A 73 19.45 11.00 -8.62
CA LYS A 73 20.90 11.29 -8.50
C LYS A 73 21.58 11.35 -9.86
N VAL A 74 21.23 10.47 -10.77
CA VAL A 74 21.74 10.51 -12.16
C VAL A 74 21.26 11.78 -12.85
N PHE A 75 19.99 12.14 -12.72
CA PHE A 75 19.41 13.34 -13.35
C PHE A 75 20.03 14.65 -12.80
N GLU A 76 20.32 14.70 -11.51
CA GLU A 76 21.05 15.84 -10.90
C GLU A 76 22.46 15.98 -11.47
N GLU A 77 23.12 14.86 -11.81
CA GLU A 77 24.45 14.87 -12.36
C GLU A 77 24.48 15.26 -13.84
N VAL A 78 23.57 14.69 -14.67
CA VAL A 78 23.62 14.83 -16.13
C VAL A 78 22.66 15.87 -16.70
N GLY A 79 21.76 16.40 -15.86
CA GLY A 79 20.76 17.39 -16.28
C GLY A 79 19.69 16.76 -17.17
N ALA A 80 18.66 16.11 -16.61
CA ALA A 80 17.83 15.23 -17.44
C ALA A 80 16.37 15.59 -17.62
N THR A 81 15.70 16.39 -16.81
CA THR A 81 14.27 16.67 -17.01
C THR A 81 13.88 18.09 -16.70
N ASP A 82 13.20 18.73 -17.65
CA ASP A 82 12.43 19.96 -17.44
C ASP A 82 10.96 19.66 -17.05
N TYR A 83 10.52 18.38 -17.15
CA TYR A 83 9.13 18.00 -16.90
C TYR A 83 8.91 17.49 -15.49
N PRO A 84 7.88 18.00 -14.77
CA PRO A 84 7.51 17.51 -13.46
C PRO A 84 6.97 16.06 -13.53
N VAL A 85 7.24 15.29 -12.48
CA VAL A 85 6.76 13.91 -12.37
C VAL A 85 5.31 13.89 -11.90
N LEU A 86 4.46 13.20 -12.65
CA LEU A 86 3.07 12.99 -12.34
C LEU A 86 2.92 11.81 -11.35
N ASP A 87 2.45 12.11 -10.16
CA ASP A 87 2.16 11.09 -9.13
C ASP A 87 0.83 10.37 -9.38
N ASP A 88 0.51 9.39 -8.54
CA ASP A 88 -0.71 8.59 -8.67
C ASP A 88 -1.99 9.41 -8.57
N THR A 89 -2.01 10.46 -7.75
CA THR A 89 -3.14 11.38 -7.64
C THR A 89 -3.34 12.12 -8.95
N GLY A 90 -2.28 12.69 -9.52
CA GLY A 90 -2.32 13.39 -10.81
C GLY A 90 -2.74 12.45 -11.95
N LYS A 91 -2.21 11.22 -12.00
CA LYS A 91 -2.65 10.20 -12.97
C LYS A 91 -4.15 9.93 -12.86
N ASN A 92 -4.67 9.78 -11.65
CA ASN A 92 -6.10 9.50 -11.43
C ASN A 92 -6.99 10.66 -11.90
N LEU A 93 -6.60 11.91 -11.63
CA LEU A 93 -7.30 13.10 -12.09
C LEU A 93 -7.37 13.18 -13.62
N ILE A 94 -6.24 12.94 -14.29
CA ILE A 94 -6.18 12.96 -15.77
C ILE A 94 -7.00 11.81 -16.36
N VAL A 95 -6.85 10.59 -15.84
CA VAL A 95 -7.65 9.42 -16.29
C VAL A 95 -9.14 9.71 -16.12
N ARG A 96 -9.54 10.29 -14.99
CA ARG A 96 -10.93 10.70 -14.76
C ARG A 96 -11.41 11.70 -15.81
N ARG A 97 -10.59 12.70 -16.13
CA ARG A 97 -10.92 13.70 -17.15
C ARG A 97 -11.06 13.09 -18.53
N VAL A 98 -10.11 12.24 -18.92
CA VAL A 98 -10.14 11.54 -20.23
C VAL A 98 -11.38 10.65 -20.34
N LEU A 99 -11.78 9.97 -19.26
CA LEU A 99 -13.00 9.17 -19.21
C LEU A 99 -14.26 10.00 -19.40
N GLU A 100 -14.38 11.16 -18.72
CA GLU A 100 -15.56 12.03 -18.89
C GLU A 100 -15.64 12.63 -20.31
N GLN A 101 -14.51 13.03 -20.89
CA GLN A 101 -14.45 13.53 -22.28
C GLN A 101 -14.88 12.50 -23.29
N ASN A 102 -14.46 11.24 -23.12
CA ASN A 102 -14.71 10.15 -24.07
C ASN A 102 -15.93 9.30 -23.77
N LYS A 103 -16.73 9.68 -22.76
CA LYS A 103 -17.87 8.89 -22.26
C LYS A 103 -18.81 8.37 -23.35
N LYS A 104 -19.11 9.17 -24.38
CA LYS A 104 -20.02 8.79 -25.47
C LYS A 104 -19.38 7.83 -26.50
N SER A 105 -18.05 7.77 -26.54
CA SER A 105 -17.29 6.96 -27.48
C SER A 105 -16.94 5.57 -26.92
N LEU A 106 -17.08 5.37 -25.60
CA LEU A 106 -16.79 4.10 -24.95
C LEU A 106 -17.89 3.08 -25.27
N ARG A 107 -17.47 1.89 -25.75
CA ARG A 107 -18.35 0.81 -26.18
C ARG A 107 -18.74 -0.12 -25.04
N PHE A 108 -17.81 -0.43 -24.13
CA PHE A 108 -18.00 -1.38 -23.04
C PHE A 108 -18.10 -0.69 -21.69
N PHE A 109 -17.21 0.24 -21.36
CA PHE A 109 -17.09 0.84 -20.04
C PHE A 109 -17.93 2.10 -19.82
N GLY A 110 -18.68 2.58 -20.81
CA GLY A 110 -19.42 3.84 -20.73
C GLY A 110 -20.37 3.98 -19.54
N SER A 111 -20.96 2.85 -19.05
CA SER A 111 -21.82 2.83 -17.86
C SER A 111 -21.06 2.86 -16.54
N ASN A 112 -19.78 2.47 -16.52
CA ASN A 112 -18.99 2.29 -15.32
C ASN A 112 -18.25 3.57 -14.87
N ILE A 113 -18.24 4.60 -15.71
CA ILE A 113 -17.53 5.87 -15.47
C ILE A 113 -17.96 6.54 -14.16
N SER A 114 -19.20 6.38 -13.73
CA SER A 114 -19.68 6.97 -12.47
C SER A 114 -19.07 6.35 -11.21
N ASN A 115 -18.45 5.18 -11.32
CA ASN A 115 -17.85 4.49 -10.20
C ASN A 115 -16.39 4.98 -9.99
N THR A 116 -16.07 5.46 -8.80
CA THR A 116 -14.71 5.93 -8.45
C THR A 116 -13.70 4.78 -8.53
N GLY A 117 -14.03 3.60 -8.03
CA GLY A 117 -13.18 2.40 -8.13
C GLY A 117 -12.80 2.02 -9.55
N PHE A 118 -13.65 2.28 -10.55
CA PHE A 118 -13.33 2.02 -11.96
C PHE A 118 -12.21 2.91 -12.48
N VAL A 119 -12.15 4.18 -12.04
CA VAL A 119 -11.07 5.10 -12.42
C VAL A 119 -9.72 4.61 -11.91
N SER A 120 -9.67 4.19 -10.64
CA SER A 120 -8.45 3.62 -10.02
C SER A 120 -8.02 2.32 -10.71
N GLU A 121 -8.97 1.47 -11.12
CA GLU A 121 -8.65 0.26 -11.89
C GLU A 121 -8.09 0.60 -13.28
N MET A 122 -8.68 1.58 -13.98
CA MET A 122 -8.19 2.04 -15.28
C MET A 122 -6.81 2.67 -15.17
N LYS A 123 -6.57 3.51 -14.15
CA LYS A 123 -5.24 4.03 -13.83
C LYS A 123 -4.24 2.88 -13.62
N SER A 124 -4.64 1.85 -12.87
CA SER A 124 -3.77 0.70 -12.60
C SER A 124 -3.38 -0.06 -13.87
N ILE A 125 -4.30 -0.22 -14.83
CA ILE A 125 -4.00 -0.84 -16.14
C ILE A 125 -3.04 0.04 -16.94
N ILE A 126 -3.25 1.36 -16.97
CA ILE A 126 -2.33 2.28 -17.66
C ILE A 126 -0.93 2.20 -17.04
N SER A 127 -0.82 2.24 -15.70
CA SER A 127 0.45 2.06 -14.99
C SER A 127 1.09 0.69 -15.30
N GLU A 128 0.29 -0.37 -15.35
CA GLU A 128 0.75 -1.71 -15.71
C GLU A 128 1.32 -1.73 -17.14
N MET A 129 0.63 -1.15 -18.12
CA MET A 129 1.12 -1.05 -19.49
C MET A 129 2.44 -0.29 -19.58
N LEU A 130 2.57 0.82 -18.85
CA LEU A 130 3.81 1.58 -18.78
C LEU A 130 4.96 0.77 -18.17
N GLN A 131 4.70 0.03 -17.08
CA GLN A 131 5.71 -0.81 -16.42
C GLN A 131 6.18 -2.00 -17.26
N TYR A 132 5.29 -2.52 -18.13
CA TYR A 132 5.57 -3.66 -19.00
C TYR A 132 5.95 -3.25 -20.43
N ASP A 133 6.23 -1.96 -20.66
CA ASP A 133 6.69 -1.40 -21.94
C ASP A 133 5.69 -1.66 -23.10
N ILE A 134 4.39 -1.54 -22.78
CA ILE A 134 3.33 -1.66 -23.77
C ILE A 134 2.92 -0.25 -24.17
N GLY A 135 3.48 0.25 -25.27
CA GLY A 135 3.10 1.54 -25.84
C GLY A 135 1.72 1.51 -26.50
N VAL A 136 1.20 2.70 -26.81
CA VAL A 136 -0.10 2.86 -27.49
C VAL A 136 -0.11 2.15 -28.84
N ASP A 137 0.98 2.25 -29.62
CA ASP A 137 1.09 1.60 -30.94
C ASP A 137 0.99 0.08 -30.82
N LYS A 138 1.74 -0.52 -29.90
CA LYS A 138 1.69 -1.96 -29.64
C LYS A 138 0.31 -2.42 -29.20
N LEU A 139 -0.38 -1.61 -28.38
CA LEU A 139 -1.76 -1.91 -27.95
C LEU A 139 -2.75 -1.85 -29.11
N MET A 140 -2.57 -0.93 -30.08
CA MET A 140 -3.37 -0.85 -31.27
C MET A 140 -3.14 -2.06 -32.20
N ASP A 141 -1.89 -2.50 -32.40
CA ASP A 141 -1.56 -3.70 -33.17
C ASP A 141 -2.22 -4.96 -32.59
N ILE A 142 -2.21 -5.07 -31.23
CA ILE A 142 -2.88 -6.15 -30.51
C ILE A 142 -4.40 -6.10 -30.76
N ASN A 143 -4.97 -4.92 -30.65
CA ASN A 143 -6.40 -4.71 -30.85
C ASN A 143 -6.84 -5.08 -32.29
N GLU A 144 -6.06 -4.75 -33.30
CA GLU A 144 -6.32 -5.15 -34.69
C GLU A 144 -6.27 -6.67 -34.89
N SER A 145 -5.50 -7.39 -34.06
CA SER A 145 -5.39 -8.85 -34.13
C SER A 145 -6.54 -9.59 -33.42
N VAL A 146 -7.37 -8.89 -32.67
CA VAL A 146 -8.52 -9.41 -31.89
C VAL A 146 -9.81 -9.08 -32.66
N ASP A 147 -10.80 -10.00 -32.61
CA ASP A 147 -12.14 -9.72 -33.15
C ASP A 147 -12.77 -8.52 -32.37
N ASN A 148 -12.97 -7.41 -33.10
CA ASN A 148 -13.53 -6.16 -32.58
C ASN A 148 -14.95 -6.30 -31.98
N ASN A 149 -15.68 -7.37 -32.31
CA ASN A 149 -16.99 -7.66 -31.75
C ASN A 149 -16.92 -8.61 -30.53
N SER A 150 -15.75 -9.11 -30.21
CA SER A 150 -15.56 -9.88 -28.98
C SER A 150 -15.56 -8.96 -27.75
N LEU A 151 -15.88 -9.52 -26.57
CA LEU A 151 -15.81 -8.76 -25.31
C LEU A 151 -14.40 -8.20 -25.05
N LEU A 152 -13.36 -8.95 -25.40
CA LEU A 152 -11.98 -8.51 -25.28
C LEU A 152 -11.68 -7.35 -26.23
N GLY A 153 -12.11 -7.46 -27.52
CA GLY A 153 -11.91 -6.39 -28.50
C GLY A 153 -12.57 -5.07 -28.05
N MET A 154 -13.83 -5.12 -27.61
CA MET A 154 -14.52 -3.93 -27.11
C MET A 154 -13.82 -3.30 -25.88
N LYS A 155 -13.27 -4.13 -24.98
CA LYS A 155 -12.47 -3.63 -23.84
C LYS A 155 -11.17 -2.99 -24.28
N LEU A 156 -10.45 -3.62 -25.23
CA LEU A 156 -9.20 -3.10 -25.77
C LEU A 156 -9.40 -1.80 -26.56
N ASP A 157 -10.51 -1.68 -27.32
CA ASP A 157 -10.91 -0.41 -27.95
C ASP A 157 -10.99 0.72 -26.92
N ASP A 158 -11.75 0.49 -25.85
CA ASP A 158 -11.96 1.48 -24.80
C ASP A 158 -10.65 1.81 -24.05
N ILE A 159 -9.84 0.80 -23.71
CA ILE A 159 -8.55 0.98 -23.04
C ILE A 159 -7.58 1.77 -23.96
N SER A 160 -7.52 1.43 -25.25
CA SER A 160 -6.66 2.13 -26.23
C SER A 160 -7.04 3.60 -26.34
N LEU A 161 -8.35 3.91 -26.39
CA LEU A 161 -8.86 5.27 -26.45
C LEU A 161 -8.47 6.07 -25.17
N ILE A 162 -8.62 5.48 -23.99
CA ILE A 162 -8.32 6.14 -22.72
C ILE A 162 -6.80 6.31 -22.57
N TYR A 163 -6.01 5.28 -22.91
CA TYR A 163 -4.55 5.33 -22.82
C TYR A 163 -3.95 6.34 -23.77
N SER A 164 -4.44 6.40 -25.02
CA SER A 164 -4.04 7.42 -26.01
C SER A 164 -4.35 8.83 -25.53
N GLY A 165 -5.58 9.07 -25.04
CA GLY A 165 -5.97 10.35 -24.47
C GLY A 165 -5.15 10.74 -23.24
N PHE A 166 -4.81 9.79 -22.37
CA PHE A 166 -3.91 10.03 -21.24
C PHE A 166 -2.51 10.42 -21.71
N LYS A 167 -1.92 9.69 -22.67
CA LYS A 167 -0.58 9.99 -23.21
C LYS A 167 -0.54 11.34 -23.94
N GLU A 168 -1.58 11.68 -24.68
CA GLU A 168 -1.69 12.98 -25.34
C GLU A 168 -1.76 14.12 -24.32
N PHE A 169 -2.50 13.94 -23.23
CA PHE A 169 -2.62 14.94 -22.17
C PHE A 169 -1.29 15.23 -21.47
N ILE A 170 -0.50 14.19 -21.17
CA ILE A 170 0.79 14.36 -20.47
C ILE A 170 1.95 14.74 -21.39
N LYS A 171 1.78 14.58 -22.70
CA LYS A 171 2.84 14.81 -23.70
C LYS A 171 3.40 16.24 -23.58
N ASP A 172 4.73 16.33 -23.52
CA ASP A 172 5.49 17.59 -23.44
C ASP A 172 5.25 18.42 -22.15
N HIS A 173 4.50 17.88 -21.18
CA HIS A 173 4.18 18.57 -19.94
C HIS A 173 4.59 17.80 -18.68
N TYR A 174 4.44 16.46 -18.70
CA TYR A 174 4.65 15.60 -17.54
C TYR A 174 5.31 14.29 -17.95
N ILE A 175 6.01 13.68 -17.01
CA ILE A 175 6.43 12.26 -17.07
C ILE A 175 5.79 11.49 -15.92
N THR A 176 5.46 10.22 -16.13
CA THR A 176 4.93 9.38 -15.05
C THR A 176 6.06 8.78 -14.21
N SER A 177 5.75 8.35 -12.99
CA SER A 177 6.71 7.64 -12.13
C SER A 177 7.28 6.38 -12.77
N GLU A 178 6.49 5.70 -13.62
CA GLU A 178 6.94 4.53 -14.38
C GLU A 178 7.97 4.89 -15.46
N GLU A 179 7.83 6.07 -16.07
CA GLU A 179 8.73 6.56 -17.13
C GLU A 179 10.07 7.08 -16.58
N ILE A 180 10.20 7.33 -15.27
CA ILE A 180 11.45 7.74 -14.63
C ILE A 180 12.57 6.73 -14.94
N LEU A 181 12.29 5.44 -14.78
CA LEU A 181 13.30 4.39 -15.02
C LEU A 181 13.63 4.25 -16.51
N ASP A 182 12.66 4.45 -17.40
CA ASP A 182 12.92 4.47 -18.84
C ASP A 182 13.83 5.65 -19.22
N LEU A 183 13.56 6.83 -18.69
CA LEU A 183 14.42 7.99 -18.88
C LEU A 183 15.82 7.76 -18.27
N MET A 184 15.90 7.12 -17.10
CA MET A 184 17.18 6.73 -16.52
C MET A 184 17.97 5.80 -17.44
N CYS A 185 17.33 4.81 -18.07
CA CYS A 185 17.97 3.92 -19.03
C CYS A 185 18.62 4.69 -20.19
N ARG A 186 18.01 5.80 -20.63
CA ARG A 186 18.57 6.64 -21.71
C ARG A 186 19.72 7.53 -21.24
N LYS A 187 19.73 7.93 -19.96
CA LYS A 187 20.64 8.94 -19.43
C LYS A 187 21.78 8.39 -18.58
N VAL A 188 21.64 7.21 -18.01
CA VAL A 188 22.63 6.65 -17.08
C VAL A 188 24.01 6.46 -17.69
N THR A 189 24.10 6.25 -19.02
CA THR A 189 25.37 6.12 -19.73
C THR A 189 26.22 7.40 -19.72
N GLU A 190 25.62 8.55 -19.45
CA GLU A 190 26.29 9.86 -19.33
C GLU A 190 26.87 10.07 -17.92
N SER A 191 26.43 9.29 -16.90
CA SER A 191 26.86 9.45 -15.51
C SER A 191 28.30 8.98 -15.29
N ALA A 192 29.14 9.86 -14.79
CA ALA A 192 30.50 9.54 -14.40
C ALA A 192 30.56 8.79 -13.05
N LYS A 193 29.63 9.06 -12.13
CA LYS A 193 29.54 8.39 -10.82
C LYS A 193 29.14 6.91 -10.95
N ILE A 194 28.27 6.57 -11.88
CA ILE A 194 27.86 5.19 -12.10
C ILE A 194 28.97 4.40 -12.80
N ARG A 195 29.71 5.05 -13.71
CA ARG A 195 30.77 4.41 -14.46
C ARG A 195 31.92 3.95 -13.54
N GLY A 196 32.17 2.64 -13.55
CA GLY A 196 33.20 2.01 -12.74
C GLY A 196 32.83 1.82 -11.26
N SER A 197 31.64 2.23 -10.83
CA SER A 197 31.13 1.97 -9.47
C SER A 197 30.88 0.49 -9.20
N ILE A 198 30.65 0.14 -7.96
CA ILE A 198 30.15 -1.19 -7.54
C ILE A 198 28.71 -1.02 -7.08
N ILE A 199 27.79 -1.75 -7.71
CA ILE A 199 26.35 -1.68 -7.40
C ILE A 199 25.87 -3.00 -6.82
N ALA A 200 25.12 -2.93 -5.72
CA ALA A 200 24.53 -4.09 -5.08
C ALA A 200 23.01 -3.96 -4.96
N PHE A 201 22.29 -5.05 -5.25
CA PHE A 201 20.84 -5.14 -5.11
C PHE A 201 20.51 -6.08 -3.94
N ASP A 202 19.71 -5.60 -2.98
CA ASP A 202 19.27 -6.40 -1.82
C ASP A 202 17.80 -6.18 -1.51
N GLY A 203 17.13 -7.23 -1.05
CA GLY A 203 15.72 -7.18 -0.63
C GLY A 203 14.70 -7.25 -1.78
N PHE A 204 15.13 -7.51 -3.01
CA PHE A 204 14.24 -7.72 -4.15
C PHE A 204 13.84 -9.19 -4.25
N THR A 205 12.60 -9.42 -4.68
CA THR A 205 12.06 -10.75 -4.96
C THR A 205 12.00 -11.05 -6.46
N GLY A 206 12.14 -10.04 -7.29
CA GLY A 206 12.15 -10.07 -8.75
C GLY A 206 12.26 -8.64 -9.29
N PHE A 207 12.35 -8.49 -10.62
CA PHE A 207 12.49 -7.21 -11.29
C PHE A 207 11.49 -7.07 -12.42
N THR A 208 11.09 -5.83 -12.73
CA THR A 208 10.25 -5.51 -13.88
C THR A 208 11.09 -5.49 -15.17
N PRO A 209 10.46 -5.60 -16.36
CA PRO A 209 11.20 -5.51 -17.64
C PRO A 209 12.07 -4.26 -17.77
N VAL A 210 11.57 -3.10 -17.32
CA VAL A 210 12.35 -1.84 -17.33
C VAL A 210 13.54 -1.91 -16.39
N GLN A 211 13.39 -2.55 -15.22
CA GLN A 211 14.50 -2.75 -14.28
C GLN A 211 15.54 -3.71 -14.84
N TYR A 212 15.15 -4.80 -15.53
CA TYR A 212 16.11 -5.66 -16.23
C TYR A 212 16.86 -4.92 -17.33
N ARG A 213 16.19 -4.05 -18.10
CA ARG A 213 16.84 -3.20 -19.11
C ARG A 213 17.86 -2.26 -18.45
N LEU A 214 17.52 -1.63 -17.33
CA LEU A 214 18.46 -0.82 -16.56
C LEU A 214 19.64 -1.66 -16.07
N MET A 215 19.39 -2.84 -15.49
CA MET A 215 20.46 -3.73 -15.00
C MET A 215 21.40 -4.16 -16.13
N SER A 216 20.87 -4.39 -17.35
CA SER A 216 21.70 -4.66 -18.53
C SER A 216 22.69 -3.53 -18.81
N ILE A 217 22.24 -2.28 -18.74
CA ILE A 217 23.11 -1.10 -18.93
C ILE A 217 24.12 -0.97 -17.78
N LEU A 218 23.68 -1.18 -16.55
CA LEU A 218 24.55 -1.11 -15.37
C LEU A 218 25.63 -2.20 -15.40
N LEU A 219 25.33 -3.40 -15.87
CA LEU A 219 26.31 -4.48 -16.06
C LEU A 219 27.41 -4.11 -17.04
N ASP A 220 27.10 -3.30 -18.07
CA ASP A 220 28.09 -2.80 -19.03
C ASP A 220 28.90 -1.61 -18.52
N MET A 221 28.41 -0.87 -17.51
CA MET A 221 29.04 0.36 -17.04
C MET A 221 29.85 0.20 -15.74
N CYS A 222 29.37 -0.68 -14.84
CA CYS A 222 29.91 -0.84 -13.50
C CYS A 222 31.08 -1.82 -13.47
N SER A 223 31.96 -1.66 -12.50
CA SER A 223 33.07 -2.62 -12.29
C SER A 223 32.53 -3.97 -11.86
N GLU A 224 31.54 -3.98 -10.97
CA GLU A 224 30.90 -5.19 -10.44
C GLU A 224 29.44 -4.89 -10.07
N VAL A 225 28.56 -5.85 -10.34
CA VAL A 225 27.17 -5.86 -9.87
C VAL A 225 26.96 -7.06 -8.95
N LYS A 226 26.44 -6.80 -7.74
CA LYS A 226 26.14 -7.85 -6.74
C LYS A 226 24.63 -7.97 -6.53
N VAL A 227 24.08 -9.19 -6.51
CA VAL A 227 22.63 -9.40 -6.33
C VAL A 227 22.37 -10.44 -5.25
N ALA A 228 21.71 -10.03 -4.15
CA ALA A 228 21.35 -10.92 -3.05
C ALA A 228 19.95 -11.51 -3.29
N LEU A 229 19.85 -12.83 -3.42
CA LEU A 229 18.61 -13.54 -3.70
C LEU A 229 18.35 -14.68 -2.72
N THR A 230 17.07 -14.90 -2.40
CA THR A 230 16.67 -15.95 -1.46
C THR A 230 16.33 -17.26 -2.21
N ILE A 231 17.13 -18.30 -1.92
CA ILE A 231 16.93 -19.65 -2.45
C ILE A 231 17.50 -20.65 -1.43
N ASP A 232 16.97 -21.87 -1.41
CA ASP A 232 17.56 -22.95 -0.61
C ASP A 232 18.96 -23.30 -1.15
N ALA A 233 19.94 -23.49 -0.25
CA ALA A 233 21.32 -23.83 -0.63
C ALA A 233 21.43 -25.15 -1.42
N ASN A 234 20.47 -26.04 -1.26
CA ASN A 234 20.42 -27.35 -1.98
C ASN A 234 19.72 -27.25 -3.34
N GLU A 235 19.15 -26.11 -3.70
CA GLU A 235 18.49 -25.90 -4.99
C GLU A 235 19.42 -25.22 -6.00
N HIS A 236 19.35 -25.71 -7.24
CA HIS A 236 20.11 -25.10 -8.34
C HIS A 236 19.38 -23.87 -8.88
N ALA A 237 19.97 -22.69 -8.70
CA ALA A 237 19.36 -21.43 -9.14
C ALA A 237 19.18 -21.36 -10.68
N ASN A 238 20.02 -22.07 -11.45
CA ASN A 238 20.00 -22.06 -12.92
C ASN A 238 18.94 -22.99 -13.53
N VAL A 239 18.21 -23.78 -12.72
CA VAL A 239 17.19 -24.72 -13.19
C VAL A 239 15.80 -24.16 -12.90
N ASN A 240 15.10 -23.75 -13.96
CA ASN A 240 13.71 -23.28 -13.83
C ASN A 240 12.76 -24.49 -13.84
N GLU A 241 12.18 -24.81 -12.70
CA GLU A 241 11.27 -25.96 -12.50
C GLU A 241 9.79 -25.58 -12.62
N GLY A 242 9.49 -24.38 -13.06
CA GLY A 242 8.12 -23.88 -13.17
C GLY A 242 7.64 -23.09 -11.95
N ILE A 243 6.48 -22.46 -12.10
CA ILE A 243 5.92 -21.51 -11.11
C ILE A 243 5.50 -22.16 -9.80
N GLU A 244 5.30 -23.48 -9.79
CA GLU A 244 4.98 -24.25 -8.57
C GLU A 244 6.15 -24.34 -7.60
N ASN A 245 7.40 -24.15 -8.07
CA ASN A 245 8.58 -24.11 -7.21
C ASN A 245 8.53 -22.90 -6.29
N LEU A 246 8.82 -23.07 -5.00
CA LEU A 246 8.78 -21.97 -4.03
C LEU A 246 9.71 -20.83 -4.41
N PHE A 247 10.87 -21.13 -4.99
CA PHE A 247 11.88 -20.15 -5.39
C PHE A 247 11.82 -19.77 -6.88
N TYR A 248 10.68 -20.01 -7.53
CA TYR A 248 10.50 -19.66 -8.94
C TYR A 248 10.95 -18.24 -9.26
N MET A 249 10.56 -17.23 -8.44
CA MET A 249 10.94 -15.84 -8.67
C MET A 249 12.45 -15.61 -8.67
N THR A 250 13.16 -16.28 -7.76
CA THR A 250 14.63 -16.23 -7.72
C THR A 250 15.25 -16.89 -8.95
N LYS A 251 14.75 -18.09 -9.32
CA LYS A 251 15.23 -18.83 -10.49
C LYS A 251 14.97 -18.09 -11.79
N ASP A 252 13.80 -17.47 -11.93
CA ASP A 252 13.43 -16.61 -13.05
C ASP A 252 14.34 -15.38 -13.14
N THR A 253 14.60 -14.72 -12.01
CA THR A 253 15.54 -13.59 -11.95
C THR A 253 16.96 -13.99 -12.39
N VAL A 254 17.46 -15.12 -11.91
CA VAL A 254 18.79 -15.63 -12.29
C VAL A 254 18.82 -15.98 -13.79
N ALA A 255 17.75 -16.59 -14.32
CA ALA A 255 17.66 -16.91 -15.74
C ALA A 255 17.71 -15.66 -16.65
N HIS A 256 16.96 -14.61 -16.28
CA HIS A 256 16.99 -13.33 -17.00
C HIS A 256 18.35 -12.66 -16.95
N LEU A 257 18.97 -12.58 -15.77
CA LEU A 257 20.28 -11.95 -15.62
C LEU A 257 21.38 -12.75 -16.32
N ASN A 258 21.36 -14.08 -16.27
CA ASN A 258 22.30 -14.92 -16.99
C ASN A 258 22.18 -14.73 -18.50
N LYS A 259 20.95 -14.62 -19.03
CA LYS A 259 20.74 -14.32 -20.45
C LYS A 259 21.39 -12.99 -20.85
N ILE A 260 21.22 -11.94 -20.02
CA ILE A 260 21.87 -10.63 -20.24
C ILE A 260 23.42 -10.79 -20.21
N CYS A 261 23.95 -11.54 -19.23
CA CYS A 261 25.39 -11.77 -19.12
C CYS A 261 25.95 -12.52 -20.34
N ASP A 262 25.22 -13.54 -20.82
CA ASP A 262 25.62 -14.31 -22.02
C ASP A 262 25.65 -13.42 -23.25
N GLU A 263 24.64 -12.56 -23.45
CA GLU A 263 24.56 -11.59 -24.56
C GLU A 263 25.69 -10.56 -24.53
N GLN A 264 26.14 -10.16 -23.34
CA GLN A 264 27.19 -9.15 -23.11
C GLN A 264 28.58 -9.74 -22.83
N HIS A 265 28.70 -11.07 -22.82
CA HIS A 265 29.96 -11.78 -22.48
C HIS A 265 30.52 -11.42 -21.10
N ILE A 266 29.65 -11.24 -20.12
CA ILE A 266 30.00 -10.91 -18.72
C ILE A 266 30.06 -12.20 -17.90
N ASN A 267 31.11 -12.31 -17.06
CA ASN A 267 31.23 -13.43 -16.15
C ASN A 267 30.25 -13.34 -15.00
N ALA A 268 29.47 -14.40 -14.73
CA ALA A 268 28.55 -14.51 -13.61
C ALA A 268 29.03 -15.56 -12.61
N GLU A 269 29.22 -15.15 -11.37
CA GLU A 269 29.67 -16.03 -10.28
C GLU A 269 28.60 -16.08 -9.17
N SER A 270 28.54 -17.19 -8.43
CA SER A 270 27.62 -17.33 -7.32
C SER A 270 28.33 -17.74 -6.04
N ILE A 271 27.98 -17.06 -4.95
CA ILE A 271 28.37 -17.41 -3.58
C ILE A 271 27.12 -17.89 -2.87
N VAL A 272 27.15 -19.14 -2.39
CA VAL A 272 26.05 -19.69 -1.60
C VAL A 272 26.38 -19.56 -0.12
N ILE A 273 25.54 -18.83 0.62
CA ILE A 273 25.65 -18.68 2.08
C ILE A 273 24.90 -19.84 2.73
N GLU A 274 25.64 -20.81 3.24
CA GLU A 274 25.12 -21.97 3.95
C GLU A 274 25.22 -21.78 5.47
N ASN A 275 24.26 -22.40 6.19
CA ASN A 275 24.26 -22.45 7.66
C ASN A 275 25.44 -23.23 8.27
N ALA A 276 26.16 -24.01 7.45
CA ALA A 276 27.32 -24.79 7.86
C ALA A 276 28.60 -23.96 8.03
N ASP A 277 28.62 -22.73 7.51
CA ASP A 277 29.76 -21.86 7.65
C ASP A 277 29.71 -21.16 9.00
N LYS A 278 30.46 -21.66 9.98
CA LYS A 278 30.49 -21.20 11.39
C LYS A 278 30.83 -19.69 11.56
N LYS A 279 31.09 -18.98 10.48
CA LYS A 279 31.39 -17.55 10.47
C LYS A 279 30.17 -16.64 10.33
N VAL A 280 29.02 -17.19 9.94
CA VAL A 280 27.78 -16.44 9.74
C VAL A 280 26.76 -16.89 10.77
N GLN A 281 26.38 -16.01 11.69
CA GLN A 281 25.26 -16.28 12.61
C GLN A 281 23.98 -16.43 11.81
N THR A 282 23.33 -17.55 11.96
CA THR A 282 22.02 -17.77 11.36
C THR A 282 20.93 -17.27 12.29
N ARG A 283 19.82 -16.82 11.71
CA ARG A 283 18.67 -16.35 12.50
C ARG A 283 18.14 -17.39 13.48
N PHE A 284 18.33 -18.67 13.19
CA PHE A 284 17.67 -19.77 13.89
C PHE A 284 18.60 -20.56 14.82
N GLU A 285 19.76 -20.02 15.20
CA GLU A 285 20.69 -20.72 16.12
C GLU A 285 20.05 -21.04 17.47
N SER A 286 19.10 -20.22 17.94
CA SER A 286 18.40 -20.41 19.22
C SER A 286 17.16 -21.29 19.14
N SER A 287 16.65 -21.64 17.94
CA SER A 287 15.42 -22.41 17.78
C SER A 287 15.56 -23.48 16.67
N LYS A 288 15.64 -24.73 17.08
CA LYS A 288 15.67 -25.88 16.16
C LYS A 288 14.35 -26.03 15.39
N GLU A 289 13.25 -25.61 16.00
CA GLU A 289 11.91 -25.69 15.45
C GLU A 289 11.75 -24.72 14.28
N LEU A 290 12.18 -23.46 14.46
CA LEU A 290 12.16 -22.46 13.40
C LEU A 290 13.14 -22.80 12.28
N ALA A 291 14.31 -23.37 12.60
CA ALA A 291 15.23 -23.90 11.59
C ALA A 291 14.60 -25.04 10.78
N PHE A 292 13.86 -25.94 11.46
CA PHE A 292 13.14 -27.02 10.78
C PHE A 292 11.98 -26.49 9.92
N LEU A 293 11.24 -25.49 10.43
CA LEU A 293 10.18 -24.81 9.68
C LEU A 293 10.73 -24.20 8.38
N GLU A 294 11.81 -23.44 8.46
CA GLU A 294 12.44 -22.78 7.30
C GLU A 294 12.82 -23.80 6.21
N LYS A 295 13.43 -24.94 6.58
CA LYS A 295 13.88 -25.95 5.64
C LYS A 295 12.76 -26.77 5.00
N ASN A 296 11.56 -26.81 5.58
CA ASN A 296 10.52 -27.74 5.17
C ASN A 296 9.21 -27.12 4.73
N ILE A 297 8.92 -25.88 5.15
CA ILE A 297 7.66 -25.22 4.80
C ILE A 297 7.57 -25.00 3.29
N PHE A 298 6.42 -25.33 2.69
CA PHE A 298 6.15 -25.27 1.24
C PHE A 298 7.10 -26.08 0.36
N ARG A 299 7.86 -27.04 0.94
CA ARG A 299 8.70 -27.97 0.17
C ARG A 299 7.92 -29.22 -0.21
N THR A 300 8.38 -29.87 -1.27
CA THR A 300 7.87 -31.19 -1.67
C THR A 300 8.34 -32.27 -0.68
N GLY A 301 7.43 -33.14 -0.28
CA GLY A 301 7.67 -34.20 0.70
C GLY A 301 7.33 -33.78 2.13
N THR A 302 6.73 -34.70 2.88
CA THR A 302 6.33 -34.43 4.27
C THR A 302 7.44 -34.91 5.21
N ARG A 303 8.11 -33.97 5.86
CA ARG A 303 9.02 -34.24 6.97
C ARG A 303 8.35 -33.83 8.28
N TYR A 304 8.60 -34.59 9.33
CA TYR A 304 8.00 -34.40 10.64
C TYR A 304 9.08 -34.04 11.66
N TYR A 305 8.80 -33.04 12.48
CA TYR A 305 9.63 -32.68 13.62
C TYR A 305 9.33 -33.63 14.77
N SER A 306 10.35 -34.34 15.29
CA SER A 306 10.19 -35.34 16.33
C SER A 306 10.47 -34.83 17.76
N GLY A 307 10.88 -33.55 17.88
CA GLY A 307 11.16 -32.94 19.17
C GLY A 307 9.90 -32.36 19.86
N ARG A 308 10.07 -31.93 21.10
CA ARG A 308 9.05 -31.06 21.75
C ARG A 308 8.98 -29.75 21.03
N VAL A 309 7.78 -29.19 20.93
CA VAL A 309 7.50 -27.92 20.22
C VAL A 309 7.14 -26.87 21.24
N ASP A 310 8.05 -25.93 21.51
CA ASP A 310 7.91 -24.87 22.49
C ASP A 310 8.03 -23.47 21.86
N ASP A 311 8.68 -23.36 20.69
CA ASP A 311 8.93 -22.08 20.01
C ASP A 311 7.89 -21.75 18.93
N ILE A 312 7.06 -22.72 18.55
CA ILE A 312 5.93 -22.51 17.65
C ILE A 312 4.65 -22.81 18.41
N VAL A 313 3.81 -21.78 18.58
CA VAL A 313 2.56 -21.86 19.34
C VAL A 313 1.38 -21.63 18.39
N MET A 314 0.35 -22.45 18.51
CA MET A 314 -0.88 -22.31 17.74
C MET A 314 -2.06 -22.05 18.66
N TYR A 315 -2.87 -21.02 18.36
CA TYR A 315 -4.04 -20.64 19.13
C TYR A 315 -5.28 -20.52 18.23
N ALA A 316 -6.41 -21.03 18.71
CA ALA A 316 -7.71 -20.94 18.07
C ALA A 316 -8.65 -20.09 18.90
N GLY A 317 -8.94 -18.88 18.43
CA GLY A 317 -9.91 -17.95 19.05
C GLY A 317 -11.34 -18.24 18.60
N ILE A 318 -12.31 -17.80 19.39
CA ILE A 318 -13.74 -17.84 19.02
C ILE A 318 -14.01 -16.80 17.93
N THR A 319 -13.49 -15.58 18.10
CA THR A 319 -13.60 -14.44 17.20
C THR A 319 -12.23 -13.75 17.01
N PRO A 320 -12.05 -12.89 16.01
CA PRO A 320 -10.86 -12.06 15.87
C PRO A 320 -10.54 -11.21 17.12
N LYS A 321 -11.56 -10.82 17.88
CA LYS A 321 -11.36 -10.08 19.14
C LYS A 321 -10.68 -10.93 20.20
N ASP A 322 -11.14 -12.16 20.40
CA ASP A 322 -10.54 -13.10 21.36
C ASP A 322 -9.11 -13.44 20.97
N GLU A 323 -8.88 -13.57 19.65
CA GLU A 323 -7.56 -13.81 19.09
C GLU A 323 -6.57 -12.69 19.47
N ILE A 324 -6.95 -11.43 19.24
CA ILE A 324 -6.10 -10.28 19.60
C ILE A 324 -5.97 -10.10 21.11
N GLN A 325 -6.98 -10.44 21.90
CA GLN A 325 -6.88 -10.43 23.37
C GLN A 325 -5.86 -11.46 23.86
N TYR A 326 -5.85 -12.68 23.30
CA TYR A 326 -4.82 -13.66 23.59
C TYR A 326 -3.42 -13.16 23.22
N VAL A 327 -3.26 -12.61 22.02
CA VAL A 327 -2.01 -12.01 21.55
C VAL A 327 -1.54 -10.91 22.50
N THR A 328 -2.44 -10.05 22.98
CA THR A 328 -2.15 -9.00 23.95
C THR A 328 -1.61 -9.58 25.26
N GLY A 329 -2.24 -10.61 25.79
CA GLY A 329 -1.80 -11.32 26.99
C GLY A 329 -0.40 -11.92 26.85
N GLU A 330 -0.12 -12.57 25.73
CA GLU A 330 1.21 -13.14 25.44
C GLU A 330 2.29 -12.07 25.26
N ILE A 331 1.97 -10.95 24.61
CA ILE A 331 2.88 -9.80 24.49
C ILE A 331 3.27 -9.27 25.87
N LEU A 332 2.29 -9.10 26.76
CA LEU A 332 2.55 -8.66 28.13
C LEU A 332 3.38 -9.67 28.92
N LYS A 333 3.17 -10.97 28.75
CA LYS A 333 4.02 -12.01 29.34
C LYS A 333 5.46 -11.93 28.81
N LEU A 334 5.65 -11.84 27.51
CA LEU A 334 6.97 -11.74 26.88
C LEU A 334 7.74 -10.51 27.36
N THR A 335 7.07 -9.37 27.44
CA THR A 335 7.73 -8.12 27.85
C THR A 335 8.01 -8.04 29.35
N ARG A 336 7.05 -8.44 30.20
CA ARG A 336 7.17 -8.33 31.66
C ARG A 336 7.97 -9.48 32.29
N LEU A 337 7.84 -10.70 31.75
CA LEU A 337 8.42 -11.88 32.38
C LEU A 337 9.67 -12.41 31.63
N SER A 338 9.76 -12.21 30.31
CA SER A 338 10.83 -12.77 29.49
C SER A 338 11.81 -11.72 28.97
N GLY A 339 11.65 -10.45 29.34
CA GLY A 339 12.59 -9.37 29.02
C GLY A 339 12.66 -8.98 27.54
N TYR A 340 11.58 -9.23 26.75
CA TYR A 340 11.48 -8.74 25.39
C TYR A 340 11.18 -7.23 25.39
N ARG A 341 11.70 -6.52 24.40
CA ARG A 341 11.29 -5.16 24.11
C ARG A 341 10.14 -5.17 23.09
N TYR A 342 9.33 -4.14 23.08
CA TYR A 342 8.21 -4.03 22.13
C TYR A 342 8.69 -4.04 20.67
N ASN A 343 9.80 -3.41 20.35
CA ASN A 343 10.38 -3.38 19.01
C ASN A 343 11.01 -4.74 18.56
N GLU A 344 11.12 -5.72 19.45
CA GLU A 344 11.52 -7.10 19.13
C GLU A 344 10.33 -8.00 18.83
N ILE A 345 9.10 -7.46 18.93
CA ILE A 345 7.83 -8.17 18.74
C ILE A 345 7.11 -7.56 17.52
N ALA A 346 6.57 -8.42 16.67
CA ALA A 346 5.74 -8.01 15.55
C ALA A 346 4.41 -8.76 15.52
N VAL A 347 3.37 -8.10 15.04
CA VAL A 347 2.07 -8.69 14.72
C VAL A 347 1.84 -8.56 13.23
N VAL A 348 1.62 -9.66 12.54
CA VAL A 348 1.46 -9.69 11.08
C VAL A 348 0.13 -10.35 10.73
N THR A 349 -0.55 -9.81 9.74
CA THR A 349 -1.83 -10.35 9.25
C THR A 349 -1.89 -10.34 7.73
N GLY A 350 -2.70 -11.21 7.15
CA GLY A 350 -3.03 -11.18 5.72
C GLY A 350 -4.10 -10.15 5.38
N ASP A 351 -4.85 -9.66 6.36
CA ASP A 351 -5.84 -8.60 6.17
C ASP A 351 -5.72 -7.52 7.25
N ILE A 352 -4.87 -6.55 6.96
CA ILE A 352 -4.63 -5.42 7.87
C ILE A 352 -5.87 -4.53 8.04
N SER A 353 -6.78 -4.53 7.07
CA SER A 353 -8.04 -3.76 7.14
C SER A 353 -8.98 -4.32 8.21
N ALA A 354 -9.03 -5.64 8.33
CA ALA A 354 -9.86 -6.33 9.33
C ALA A 354 -9.22 -6.35 10.71
N TYR A 355 -7.90 -6.65 10.79
CA TYR A 355 -7.21 -6.87 12.06
C TYR A 355 -6.49 -5.63 12.60
N GLY A 356 -6.04 -4.72 11.73
CA GLY A 356 -5.17 -3.61 12.13
C GLY A 356 -5.82 -2.66 13.13
N LYS A 357 -7.00 -2.13 12.84
CA LYS A 357 -7.75 -1.24 13.74
C LYS A 357 -8.17 -1.96 15.04
N LEU A 358 -8.53 -3.25 14.95
CA LEU A 358 -8.90 -4.05 16.09
C LEU A 358 -7.72 -4.23 17.06
N ALA A 359 -6.56 -4.61 16.53
CA ALA A 359 -5.33 -4.75 17.30
C ALA A 359 -4.90 -3.42 17.92
N ALA A 360 -4.91 -2.33 17.14
CA ALA A 360 -4.58 -1.00 17.59
C ALA A 360 -5.44 -0.57 18.78
N ASN A 361 -6.77 -0.76 18.72
CA ASN A 361 -7.68 -0.41 19.79
C ASN A 361 -7.43 -1.23 21.07
N ILE A 362 -7.22 -2.55 20.96
CA ILE A 362 -6.98 -3.42 22.12
C ILE A 362 -5.60 -3.11 22.73
N PHE A 363 -4.58 -2.85 21.92
CA PHE A 363 -3.25 -2.46 22.43
C PHE A 363 -3.28 -1.12 23.14
N ALA A 364 -4.00 -0.12 22.59
CA ALA A 364 -4.18 1.17 23.27
C ALA A 364 -4.88 1.02 24.63
N GLN A 365 -5.90 0.15 24.74
CA GLN A 365 -6.59 -0.12 26.01
C GLN A 365 -5.70 -0.79 27.06
N ASN A 366 -4.59 -1.42 26.65
CA ASN A 366 -3.65 -2.12 27.51
C ASN A 366 -2.29 -1.41 27.62
N ASP A 367 -2.19 -0.13 27.24
CA ASP A 367 -0.98 0.69 27.26
C ASP A 367 0.22 0.07 26.52
N ILE A 368 -0.04 -0.73 25.49
CA ILE A 368 1.00 -1.31 24.63
C ILE A 368 1.32 -0.33 23.51
N PRO A 369 2.56 0.17 23.41
CA PRO A 369 2.96 1.04 22.30
C PRO A 369 3.00 0.26 20.99
N TYR A 370 2.33 0.76 19.96
CA TYR A 370 2.24 0.14 18.66
C TYR A 370 2.43 1.13 17.52
N PHE A 371 2.81 0.60 16.38
CA PHE A 371 2.82 1.27 15.09
C PHE A 371 2.02 0.42 14.09
N LEU A 372 0.94 0.97 13.56
CA LEU A 372 0.15 0.34 12.51
C LEU A 372 0.73 0.74 11.15
N ASP A 373 1.42 -0.20 10.48
CA ASP A 373 2.01 0.00 9.15
C ASP A 373 0.94 -0.09 8.06
N GLN A 374 0.00 0.86 8.11
CA GLN A 374 -1.08 1.01 7.14
C GLN A 374 -1.14 2.45 6.68
N LYS A 375 -1.27 2.64 5.37
CA LYS A 375 -1.63 3.95 4.84
C LYS A 375 -3.12 4.17 5.04
N LEU A 376 -3.49 5.25 5.71
CA LEU A 376 -4.89 5.64 5.90
C LEU A 376 -5.39 6.40 4.68
N HIS A 377 -6.57 6.03 4.18
CA HIS A 377 -7.28 6.81 3.18
C HIS A 377 -7.93 8.02 3.84
N VAL A 378 -7.92 9.17 3.18
CA VAL A 378 -8.55 10.39 3.71
C VAL A 378 -10.07 10.41 3.53
N THR A 379 -10.63 9.49 2.75
CA THR A 379 -12.06 9.42 2.41
C THR A 379 -12.99 9.31 3.62
N ASP A 380 -12.52 8.70 4.71
CA ASP A 380 -13.27 8.58 5.97
C ASP A 380 -13.15 9.81 6.88
N ASN A 381 -12.43 10.85 6.44
CA ASN A 381 -12.21 12.04 7.26
C ASN A 381 -13.36 13.04 7.15
N CYS A 382 -13.70 13.69 8.26
CA CYS A 382 -14.79 14.67 8.33
C CYS A 382 -14.64 15.85 7.35
N LEU A 383 -13.41 16.28 7.02
CA LEU A 383 -13.17 17.35 6.06
C LEU A 383 -13.53 16.92 4.63
N VAL A 384 -13.16 15.71 4.23
CA VAL A 384 -13.52 15.15 2.92
C VAL A 384 -15.04 14.99 2.80
N GLU A 385 -15.68 14.49 3.86
CA GLU A 385 -17.13 14.39 3.92
C GLU A 385 -17.81 15.74 3.83
N MET A 386 -17.28 16.76 4.51
CA MET A 386 -17.82 18.12 4.47
C MET A 386 -17.73 18.73 3.05
N ILE A 387 -16.58 18.60 2.38
CA ILE A 387 -16.40 19.13 1.01
C ILE A 387 -17.35 18.40 0.06
N THR A 388 -17.38 17.07 0.13
CA THR A 388 -18.24 16.26 -0.74
C THR A 388 -19.71 16.54 -0.51
N ALA A 389 -20.14 16.66 0.75
CA ALA A 389 -21.53 16.98 1.09
C ALA A 389 -21.91 18.41 0.67
N ALA A 390 -21.02 19.38 0.81
CA ALA A 390 -21.27 20.76 0.35
C ALA A 390 -21.44 20.83 -1.18
N LEU A 391 -20.64 20.10 -1.95
CA LEU A 391 -20.78 19.97 -3.40
C LEU A 391 -22.09 19.23 -3.76
N ASP A 392 -22.44 18.19 -3.02
CA ASP A 392 -23.70 17.46 -3.18
C ASP A 392 -24.93 18.34 -2.90
N VAL A 393 -24.85 19.28 -1.94
CA VAL A 393 -25.91 20.24 -1.67
C VAL A 393 -26.20 21.07 -2.92
N VAL A 394 -25.16 21.57 -3.58
CA VAL A 394 -25.31 22.36 -4.80
C VAL A 394 -25.79 21.49 -5.97
N GLU A 395 -25.14 20.34 -6.21
CA GLU A 395 -25.48 19.45 -7.32
C GLU A 395 -26.91 18.90 -7.22
N LYS A 396 -27.35 18.50 -6.02
CA LYS A 396 -28.65 17.85 -5.76
C LYS A 396 -29.73 18.85 -5.33
N ASN A 397 -29.50 20.13 -5.51
CA ASN A 397 -30.45 21.20 -5.19
C ASN A 397 -30.97 21.16 -3.73
N TYR A 398 -30.04 21.16 -2.76
CA TYR A 398 -30.34 21.28 -1.33
C TYR A 398 -31.29 20.18 -0.82
N THR A 399 -31.01 18.93 -1.18
CA THR A 399 -31.74 17.77 -0.64
C THR A 399 -31.50 17.65 0.87
N TYR A 400 -32.48 17.09 1.57
CA TYR A 400 -32.39 16.85 3.01
C TYR A 400 -31.10 16.07 3.37
N ASP A 401 -30.87 14.94 2.70
CA ASP A 401 -29.71 14.09 2.98
C ASP A 401 -28.36 14.84 2.80
N ALA A 402 -28.22 15.63 1.73
CA ALA A 402 -26.98 16.36 1.47
C ALA A 402 -26.71 17.44 2.55
N ILE A 403 -27.75 18.18 2.97
CA ILE A 403 -27.60 19.20 4.00
C ILE A 403 -27.26 18.60 5.36
N PHE A 404 -27.94 17.54 5.79
CA PHE A 404 -27.69 16.94 7.08
C PHE A 404 -26.39 16.13 7.13
N ARG A 405 -25.91 15.57 5.99
CA ARG A 405 -24.55 15.07 5.87
C ARG A 405 -23.53 16.17 6.10
N TYR A 406 -23.68 17.32 5.45
CA TYR A 406 -22.81 18.49 5.62
C TYR A 406 -22.80 18.97 7.07
N LEU A 407 -23.96 19.13 7.71
CA LEU A 407 -24.06 19.60 9.09
C LEU A 407 -23.41 18.64 10.11
N ARG A 408 -23.60 17.32 9.95
CA ARG A 408 -23.13 16.28 10.88
C ARG A 408 -21.62 15.99 10.77
N THR A 409 -20.88 16.77 9.98
CA THR A 409 -19.42 16.64 9.89
C THR A 409 -18.68 17.25 11.10
N GLY A 410 -19.37 18.07 11.90
CA GLY A 410 -18.76 18.77 13.03
C GLY A 410 -17.88 19.98 12.64
N LEU A 411 -17.85 20.35 11.33
CA LEU A 411 -17.01 21.42 10.80
C LEU A 411 -17.81 22.66 10.35
N THR A 412 -19.07 22.75 10.73
CA THR A 412 -19.97 23.83 10.27
C THR A 412 -20.20 24.92 11.32
N GLY A 413 -19.65 24.75 12.53
CA GLY A 413 -19.88 25.65 13.66
C GLY A 413 -21.31 25.61 14.20
N ILE A 414 -22.10 24.59 13.86
CA ILE A 414 -23.43 24.31 14.39
C ILE A 414 -23.32 23.13 15.37
N SER A 415 -23.84 23.25 16.56
CA SER A 415 -23.78 22.20 17.58
C SER A 415 -24.77 21.04 17.28
N ASP A 416 -24.49 19.86 17.82
CA ASP A 416 -25.34 18.67 17.62
C ASP A 416 -26.79 18.92 18.09
N ASP A 417 -27.00 19.63 19.21
CA ASP A 417 -28.34 20.00 19.69
C ASP A 417 -29.07 20.93 18.70
N GLU A 418 -28.35 21.90 18.12
CA GLU A 418 -28.90 22.79 17.09
C GLU A 418 -29.23 22.02 15.80
N ILE A 419 -28.39 21.06 15.40
CA ILE A 419 -28.63 20.18 14.25
C ILE A 419 -29.89 19.33 14.47
N ASP A 420 -30.04 18.74 15.65
CA ASP A 420 -31.22 17.93 15.97
C ASP A 420 -32.52 18.74 16.01
N ILE A 421 -32.47 19.98 16.48
CA ILE A 421 -33.61 20.91 16.40
C ILE A 421 -33.98 21.21 14.94
N LEU A 422 -33.00 21.50 14.09
CA LEU A 422 -33.21 21.75 12.65
C LEU A 422 -33.75 20.49 11.95
N ASP A 423 -33.21 19.34 12.27
CA ASP A 423 -33.58 18.04 11.69
C ASP A 423 -35.06 17.74 11.97
N ASN A 424 -35.45 17.82 13.23
CA ASN A 424 -36.84 17.63 13.64
C ASN A 424 -37.82 18.57 12.92
N TYR A 425 -37.44 19.86 12.80
CA TYR A 425 -38.26 20.85 12.12
C TYR A 425 -38.34 20.58 10.61
N CYS A 426 -37.20 20.32 9.96
CA CYS A 426 -37.13 20.06 8.52
C CYS A 426 -37.94 18.82 8.12
N LEU A 427 -37.87 17.76 8.92
CA LEU A 427 -38.67 16.56 8.73
C LEU A 427 -40.17 16.82 8.89
N ALA A 428 -40.56 17.51 9.97
CA ALA A 428 -41.94 17.79 10.29
C ALA A 428 -42.65 18.69 9.26
N VAL A 429 -41.94 19.66 8.72
CA VAL A 429 -42.47 20.65 7.76
C VAL A 429 -42.21 20.26 6.31
N GLY A 430 -41.28 19.33 6.06
CA GLY A 430 -40.88 18.86 4.73
C GLY A 430 -40.05 19.87 3.96
N ILE A 431 -39.06 20.52 4.64
CA ILE A 431 -38.18 21.52 4.02
C ILE A 431 -37.28 20.82 2.99
N ARG A 432 -37.36 21.26 1.73
CA ARG A 432 -36.54 20.71 0.61
C ARG A 432 -36.25 21.77 -0.44
N GLY A 433 -35.08 21.72 -1.01
CA GLY A 433 -34.67 22.54 -2.14
C GLY A 433 -34.27 23.98 -1.76
N ARG A 434 -33.41 24.57 -2.61
CA ARG A 434 -32.80 25.90 -2.42
C ARG A 434 -33.81 27.00 -2.06
N LYS A 435 -34.99 26.98 -2.71
CA LYS A 435 -36.03 28.01 -2.51
C LYS A 435 -36.52 28.02 -1.05
N GLN A 436 -36.82 26.85 -0.47
CA GLN A 436 -37.34 26.77 0.90
C GLN A 436 -36.25 27.11 1.94
N TRP A 437 -35.01 26.75 1.70
CA TRP A 437 -33.88 27.11 2.56
C TRP A 437 -33.59 28.63 2.55
N ASN A 438 -33.77 29.29 1.41
CA ASN A 438 -33.56 30.76 1.27
C ASN A 438 -34.76 31.60 1.66
N THR A 439 -35.91 30.99 1.95
CA THR A 439 -37.12 31.73 2.35
C THR A 439 -37.31 31.61 3.86
N GLU A 440 -37.78 32.68 4.51
CA GLU A 440 -38.11 32.64 5.93
C GLU A 440 -39.17 31.62 6.27
N TRP A 441 -38.91 30.82 7.31
CA TRP A 441 -39.81 29.78 7.78
C TRP A 441 -40.88 30.37 8.69
N THR A 442 -42.13 30.19 8.30
CA THR A 442 -43.30 30.75 9.01
C THR A 442 -44.23 29.67 9.58
N ARG A 443 -44.06 28.40 9.18
CA ARG A 443 -44.88 27.30 9.63
C ARG A 443 -44.52 26.86 11.04
N LYS A 444 -45.56 26.83 11.94
CA LYS A 444 -45.40 26.26 13.29
C LYS A 444 -45.73 24.78 13.27
N PHE A 445 -44.94 23.97 13.96
CA PHE A 445 -45.17 22.55 14.12
C PHE A 445 -46.34 22.32 15.12
N ARG A 446 -47.35 21.56 14.73
CA ARG A 446 -48.46 21.17 15.61
C ARG A 446 -48.14 19.82 16.23
N GLY A 447 -47.91 19.73 17.55
CA GLY A 447 -47.78 18.45 18.25
C GLY A 447 -46.56 18.30 19.17
N SER A 448 -45.69 19.30 19.28
CA SER A 448 -44.59 19.30 20.27
C SER A 448 -45.06 19.97 21.56
N ALA A 449 -44.69 19.39 22.72
CA ALA A 449 -44.83 20.02 24.01
C ALA A 449 -43.94 21.27 24.18
N MET A 450 -42.94 21.47 23.29
CA MET A 450 -42.12 22.67 23.18
C MET A 450 -42.70 23.61 22.14
N ALA A 451 -42.86 24.90 22.51
CA ALA A 451 -43.20 25.95 21.57
C ALA A 451 -42.13 26.06 20.48
N THR A 452 -42.52 25.97 19.18
CA THR A 452 -41.60 26.15 18.08
C THR A 452 -41.10 27.60 18.06
N ASP A 453 -39.84 27.80 18.42
CA ASP A 453 -39.18 29.12 18.31
C ASP A 453 -38.72 29.36 16.86
N LEU A 454 -39.58 30.01 16.10
CA LEU A 454 -39.30 30.34 14.69
C LEU A 454 -38.16 31.36 14.53
N THR A 455 -37.90 32.19 15.53
CA THR A 455 -36.79 33.14 15.48
C THR A 455 -35.45 32.38 15.54
N MET A 456 -35.30 31.53 16.54
CA MET A 456 -34.12 30.66 16.67
C MET A 456 -33.93 29.78 15.42
N LEU A 457 -34.99 29.16 14.91
CA LEU A 457 -34.93 28.31 13.72
C LEU A 457 -34.50 29.10 12.45
N ASN A 458 -34.98 30.33 12.29
CA ASN A 458 -34.57 31.16 11.16
C ASN A 458 -33.13 31.67 11.31
N ASP A 459 -32.66 31.97 12.53
CA ASP A 459 -31.28 32.33 12.77
C ASP A 459 -30.35 31.13 12.45
N LEU A 460 -30.71 29.92 12.88
CA LEU A 460 -29.97 28.69 12.53
C LEU A 460 -29.99 28.44 11.02
N ARG A 461 -31.18 28.58 10.39
CA ARG A 461 -31.31 28.47 8.94
C ARG A 461 -30.36 29.39 8.20
N VAL A 462 -30.25 30.68 8.61
CA VAL A 462 -29.35 31.64 7.98
C VAL A 462 -27.89 31.24 8.17
N ARG A 463 -27.51 30.85 9.36
CA ARG A 463 -26.13 30.35 9.64
C ARG A 463 -25.75 29.16 8.78
N VAL A 464 -26.67 28.22 8.53
CA VAL A 464 -26.45 27.05 7.68
C VAL A 464 -26.38 27.41 6.21
N ILE A 465 -27.34 28.27 5.73
CA ILE A 465 -27.55 28.47 4.32
C ILE A 465 -26.60 29.50 3.69
N GLU A 466 -26.13 30.45 4.47
CA GLU A 466 -25.30 31.58 3.97
C GLU A 466 -24.00 31.10 3.36
N PRO A 467 -23.18 30.21 4.01
CA PRO A 467 -21.96 29.66 3.41
C PRO A 467 -22.25 28.80 2.15
N LEU A 468 -23.32 28.02 2.18
CA LEU A 468 -23.72 27.14 1.06
C LEU A 468 -24.26 27.94 -0.14
N SER A 469 -25.00 29.02 0.11
CA SER A 469 -25.49 29.89 -0.97
C SER A 469 -24.35 30.65 -1.64
N GLU A 470 -23.36 31.12 -0.87
CA GLU A 470 -22.17 31.74 -1.41
C GLU A 470 -21.36 30.77 -2.27
N LEU A 471 -21.17 29.52 -1.81
CA LEU A 471 -20.54 28.46 -2.61
C LEU A 471 -21.31 28.23 -3.92
N ASP A 472 -22.64 28.07 -3.85
CA ASP A 472 -23.50 27.82 -5.02
C ASP A 472 -23.41 28.98 -6.04
N ASP A 473 -23.45 30.21 -5.57
CA ASP A 473 -23.34 31.38 -6.45
C ASP A 473 -21.95 31.48 -7.10
N LYS A 474 -20.87 31.20 -6.36
CA LYS A 474 -19.51 31.15 -6.89
C LYS A 474 -19.32 30.01 -7.90
N LEU A 475 -19.82 28.81 -7.61
CA LEU A 475 -19.77 27.68 -8.54
C LEU A 475 -20.52 27.94 -9.83
N LYS A 476 -21.65 28.64 -9.77
CA LYS A 476 -22.43 29.02 -10.96
C LYS A 476 -21.72 30.16 -11.75
N SER A 477 -21.14 31.12 -11.07
CA SER A 477 -20.41 32.21 -11.71
C SER A 477 -19.06 31.77 -12.30
N ALA A 478 -18.51 30.65 -11.86
CA ALA A 478 -17.29 30.06 -12.40
C ALA A 478 -17.44 29.57 -13.85
N ASP A 479 -18.67 29.40 -14.35
CA ASP A 479 -18.99 28.95 -15.72
C ASP A 479 -18.16 27.73 -16.19
N GLY A 480 -17.93 26.81 -15.26
CA GLY A 480 -17.19 25.58 -15.52
C GLY A 480 -15.67 25.66 -15.30
N ASP A 481 -15.09 26.83 -15.05
CA ASP A 481 -13.65 26.97 -14.79
C ASP A 481 -13.24 26.25 -13.51
N VAL A 482 -12.39 25.21 -13.66
CA VAL A 482 -11.94 24.37 -12.53
C VAL A 482 -11.17 25.16 -11.49
N LYS A 483 -10.37 26.15 -11.90
CA LYS A 483 -9.63 27.02 -10.96
C LYS A 483 -10.58 27.84 -10.11
N ALA A 484 -11.58 28.47 -10.73
CA ALA A 484 -12.58 29.27 -10.02
C ALA A 484 -13.42 28.40 -9.08
N MET A 485 -13.83 27.20 -9.51
CA MET A 485 -14.54 26.24 -8.66
C MET A 485 -13.72 25.79 -7.45
N THR A 486 -12.43 25.47 -7.66
CA THR A 486 -11.52 25.05 -6.58
C THR A 486 -11.29 26.20 -5.59
N THR A 487 -11.15 27.42 -6.09
CA THR A 487 -11.07 28.62 -5.25
C THR A 487 -12.32 28.80 -4.39
N ALA A 488 -13.52 28.60 -4.97
CA ALA A 488 -14.78 28.70 -4.23
C ALA A 488 -14.88 27.68 -3.08
N VAL A 489 -14.43 26.45 -3.33
CA VAL A 489 -14.37 25.39 -2.28
C VAL A 489 -13.34 25.76 -1.20
N TYR A 490 -12.15 26.24 -1.58
CA TYR A 490 -11.14 26.68 -0.61
C TYR A 490 -11.65 27.83 0.27
N GLU A 491 -12.32 28.82 -0.31
CA GLU A 491 -12.91 29.96 0.41
C GLU A 491 -14.00 29.50 1.40
N LEU A 492 -14.76 28.44 1.08
CA LEU A 492 -15.68 27.81 2.03
C LEU A 492 -14.94 27.24 3.25
N LEU A 493 -13.80 26.54 3.03
CA LEU A 493 -13.00 25.99 4.14
C LEU A 493 -12.46 27.10 5.05
N VAL A 494 -11.97 28.20 4.45
CA VAL A 494 -11.46 29.37 5.20
C VAL A 494 -12.57 30.04 5.99
N ARG A 495 -13.74 30.26 5.36
CA ARG A 495 -14.90 30.87 6.02
C ARG A 495 -15.39 30.10 7.23
N LEU A 496 -15.39 28.75 7.13
CA LEU A 496 -15.80 27.87 8.21
C LEU A 496 -14.68 27.58 9.22
N GLN A 497 -13.48 28.13 9.03
CA GLN A 497 -12.31 27.86 9.88
C GLN A 497 -12.07 26.34 10.08
N CYS A 498 -12.17 25.59 8.97
CA CYS A 498 -12.14 24.13 9.04
C CYS A 498 -10.85 23.54 9.62
N GLU A 499 -9.71 24.22 9.43
CA GLU A 499 -8.43 23.77 9.98
C GLU A 499 -8.45 23.80 11.52
N GLU A 500 -8.92 24.88 12.11
CA GLU A 500 -9.02 25.06 13.56
C GLU A 500 -10.02 24.07 14.15
N GLN A 501 -11.21 23.95 13.55
CA GLN A 501 -12.23 23.02 14.01
C GLN A 501 -11.78 21.56 13.93
N MET A 502 -11.09 21.16 12.85
CA MET A 502 -10.48 19.83 12.74
C MET A 502 -9.48 19.56 13.85
N LEU A 503 -8.62 20.52 14.21
CA LEU A 503 -7.63 20.37 15.26
C LEU A 503 -8.27 20.31 16.67
N GLU A 504 -9.44 20.91 16.86
CA GLU A 504 -10.24 20.75 18.09
C GLU A 504 -10.85 19.36 18.19
N LEU A 505 -11.41 18.84 17.10
CA LEU A 505 -11.96 17.47 17.03
C LEU A 505 -10.88 16.39 17.19
N ALA A 506 -9.65 16.67 16.78
CA ALA A 506 -8.55 15.69 16.71
C ALA A 506 -8.06 15.18 18.07
N SER A 507 -8.43 15.83 19.21
CA SER A 507 -8.00 15.46 20.56
C SER A 507 -6.49 15.15 20.63
N ASN A 508 -6.08 13.86 20.54
CA ASN A 508 -4.69 13.42 20.64
C ASN A 508 -3.99 13.22 19.30
N ASN A 509 -4.71 13.29 18.15
CA ASN A 509 -4.19 12.96 16.80
C ASN A 509 -3.94 14.20 15.92
N LYS A 510 -3.55 15.33 16.53
CA LYS A 510 -3.41 16.61 15.82
C LYS A 510 -2.46 16.57 14.62
N ASP A 511 -1.38 15.80 14.68
CA ASP A 511 -0.41 15.71 13.58
C ASP A 511 -0.98 14.95 12.38
N GLU A 512 -1.82 13.94 12.61
CA GLU A 512 -2.54 13.21 11.55
C GLU A 512 -3.52 14.16 10.83
N TYR A 513 -4.30 14.93 11.58
CA TYR A 513 -5.27 15.87 11.01
C TYR A 513 -4.59 17.02 10.25
N ARG A 514 -3.44 17.53 10.71
CA ARG A 514 -2.63 18.49 9.95
C ARG A 514 -2.12 17.92 8.64
N GLN A 515 -1.68 16.67 8.64
CA GLN A 515 -1.24 16.00 7.41
C GLN A 515 -2.41 15.83 6.43
N ILE A 516 -3.60 15.46 6.91
CA ILE A 516 -4.81 15.35 6.07
C ILE A 516 -5.13 16.70 5.43
N TYR A 517 -5.20 17.78 6.23
CA TYR A 517 -5.49 19.12 5.72
C TYR A 517 -4.48 19.53 4.66
N ALA A 518 -3.18 19.40 4.95
CA ALA A 518 -2.13 19.74 4.00
C ALA A 518 -2.23 18.94 2.69
N LYS A 519 -2.57 17.63 2.76
CA LYS A 519 -2.76 16.78 1.58
C LYS A 519 -3.99 17.16 0.76
N ILE A 520 -5.05 17.63 1.39
CA ILE A 520 -6.25 18.14 0.68
C ILE A 520 -5.93 19.45 -0.04
N ILE A 521 -5.18 20.35 0.60
CA ILE A 521 -4.72 21.58 -0.07
C ILE A 521 -3.77 21.27 -1.24
N GLU A 522 -2.85 20.31 -1.05
CA GLU A 522 -1.99 19.81 -2.15
C GLU A 522 -2.82 19.24 -3.32
N LEU A 523 -3.94 18.58 -3.05
CA LEU A 523 -4.86 18.12 -4.10
C LEU A 523 -5.48 19.31 -4.84
N PHE A 524 -5.89 20.39 -4.14
CA PHE A 524 -6.45 21.58 -4.78
C PHE A 524 -5.42 22.26 -5.70
N ASP A 525 -4.18 22.38 -5.25
CA ASP A 525 -3.08 22.90 -6.07
C ASP A 525 -2.86 22.04 -7.32
N LYS A 526 -2.87 20.71 -7.19
CA LYS A 526 -2.77 19.77 -8.32
C LYS A 526 -3.95 19.89 -9.28
N LEU A 527 -5.17 20.02 -8.77
CA LEU A 527 -6.35 20.24 -9.60
C LEU A 527 -6.21 21.49 -10.45
N VAL A 528 -5.80 22.59 -9.83
CA VAL A 528 -5.58 23.87 -10.54
C VAL A 528 -4.42 23.75 -11.54
N GLN A 529 -3.34 23.07 -11.17
CA GLN A 529 -2.18 22.90 -12.05
C GLN A 529 -2.50 22.03 -13.28
N LEU A 530 -3.22 20.93 -13.09
CA LEU A 530 -3.48 19.94 -14.14
C LEU A 530 -4.70 20.28 -14.98
N LEU A 531 -5.76 20.78 -14.35
CA LEU A 531 -7.09 20.93 -14.96
C LEU A 531 -7.62 22.38 -14.88
N GLY A 532 -6.82 23.33 -14.38
CA GLY A 532 -7.27 24.70 -14.11
C GLY A 532 -7.78 25.46 -15.35
N SER A 533 -7.33 25.09 -16.55
CA SER A 533 -7.80 25.67 -17.82
C SER A 533 -9.00 24.94 -18.45
N GLU A 534 -9.43 23.83 -17.81
CA GLU A 534 -10.53 23.02 -18.29
C GLU A 534 -11.89 23.55 -17.81
N ASN A 535 -12.91 23.34 -18.67
CA ASN A 535 -14.29 23.66 -18.32
C ASN A 535 -15.07 22.38 -18.05
N VAL A 536 -15.68 22.29 -16.86
CA VAL A 536 -16.43 21.12 -16.40
C VAL A 536 -17.75 21.54 -15.73
N THR A 537 -18.73 20.69 -15.73
CA THR A 537 -19.96 20.90 -14.94
C THR A 537 -19.66 20.66 -13.45
N VAL A 538 -20.48 21.25 -12.54
CA VAL A 538 -20.36 21.01 -11.09
C VAL A 538 -20.38 19.51 -10.76
N LYS A 539 -21.17 18.73 -11.48
CA LYS A 539 -21.26 17.28 -11.33
C LYS A 539 -19.96 16.57 -11.71
N GLU A 540 -19.33 16.97 -12.81
CA GLU A 540 -18.03 16.42 -13.23
C GLU A 540 -16.94 16.84 -12.25
N TYR A 541 -16.95 18.09 -11.80
CA TYR A 541 -16.02 18.61 -10.80
C TYR A 541 -16.12 17.80 -9.49
N ASN A 542 -17.32 17.54 -8.98
CA ASN A 542 -17.53 16.74 -7.78
C ASN A 542 -16.95 15.32 -7.94
N ARG A 543 -17.10 14.70 -9.11
CA ARG A 543 -16.52 13.39 -9.40
C ARG A 543 -14.99 13.41 -9.52
N ILE A 544 -14.42 14.45 -10.12
CA ILE A 544 -12.96 14.64 -10.21
C ILE A 544 -12.40 14.77 -8.79
N MET A 545 -13.01 15.62 -7.96
CA MET A 545 -12.64 15.80 -6.55
C MET A 545 -12.67 14.47 -5.78
N SER A 546 -13.79 13.73 -5.89
CA SER A 546 -13.93 12.42 -5.21
C SER A 546 -12.85 11.45 -5.65
N SER A 547 -12.54 11.39 -6.95
CA SER A 547 -11.45 10.54 -7.45
C SER A 547 -10.08 10.97 -6.92
N GLY A 548 -9.87 12.27 -6.71
CA GLY A 548 -8.67 12.80 -6.06
C GLY A 548 -8.55 12.37 -4.60
N PHE A 549 -9.64 12.45 -3.84
CA PHE A 549 -9.67 12.02 -2.44
C PHE A 549 -9.42 10.52 -2.28
N ASP A 550 -9.92 9.68 -3.17
CA ASP A 550 -9.72 8.21 -3.13
C ASP A 550 -8.24 7.83 -3.22
N GLU A 551 -7.41 8.63 -3.88
CA GLU A 551 -5.98 8.36 -4.05
C GLU A 551 -5.10 8.91 -2.92
N ILE A 552 -5.61 9.86 -2.12
CA ILE A 552 -4.82 10.43 -1.03
C ILE A 552 -4.68 9.41 0.10
N LYS A 553 -3.43 9.09 0.41
CA LYS A 553 -3.06 8.19 1.51
C LYS A 553 -2.03 8.88 2.38
N ILE A 554 -2.25 8.86 3.67
CA ILE A 554 -1.30 9.35 4.67
C ILE A 554 -0.58 8.18 5.32
N GLY A 555 0.73 8.33 5.53
CA GLY A 555 1.54 7.39 6.30
C GLY A 555 1.65 7.86 7.74
N LEU A 556 1.39 6.98 8.67
CA LEU A 556 1.61 7.26 10.08
C LEU A 556 3.10 7.19 10.42
N ILE A 557 3.55 8.00 11.36
CA ILE A 557 4.92 7.95 11.90
C ILE A 557 4.88 7.19 13.21
N PRO A 558 5.81 6.25 13.46
CA PRO A 558 5.87 5.54 14.74
C PRO A 558 5.97 6.52 15.92
N PRO A 559 5.12 6.37 16.96
CA PRO A 559 5.09 7.29 18.10
C PRO A 559 6.37 7.21 18.96
N THR A 560 7.02 6.06 18.99
CA THR A 560 8.23 5.78 19.73
C THR A 560 9.16 4.84 18.99
N LYS A 561 10.45 4.77 19.38
CA LYS A 561 11.39 3.78 18.83
C LYS A 561 11.17 2.38 19.38
N ASP A 562 10.53 2.23 20.54
CA ASP A 562 10.20 0.96 21.17
C ASP A 562 8.69 0.74 21.11
N CYS A 563 8.21 0.23 19.99
CA CYS A 563 6.81 -0.09 19.74
C CYS A 563 6.68 -1.36 18.91
N ILE A 564 5.54 -2.05 19.06
CA ILE A 564 5.18 -3.21 18.27
C ILE A 564 4.78 -2.76 16.86
N VAL A 565 5.30 -3.43 15.85
CA VAL A 565 4.85 -3.22 14.46
C VAL A 565 3.68 -4.15 14.17
N ILE A 566 2.54 -3.55 13.78
CA ILE A 566 1.38 -4.27 13.24
C ILE A 566 1.41 -4.09 11.72
N GLY A 567 1.58 -5.18 10.97
CA GLY A 567 1.85 -5.08 9.55
C GLY A 567 1.22 -6.15 8.67
N ASP A 568 1.49 -6.00 7.38
CA ASP A 568 1.02 -6.86 6.30
C ASP A 568 2.10 -7.86 5.87
N ILE A 569 1.70 -9.00 5.30
CA ILE A 569 2.60 -10.07 4.85
C ILE A 569 3.61 -9.60 3.79
N GLU A 570 3.18 -8.74 2.87
CA GLU A 570 3.97 -8.39 1.68
C GLU A 570 4.78 -7.11 1.87
N ARG A 571 4.24 -6.14 2.60
CA ARG A 571 4.80 -4.78 2.68
C ARG A 571 5.65 -4.52 3.89
N THR A 572 5.28 -5.12 5.04
CA THR A 572 5.89 -4.71 6.31
C THR A 572 7.29 -5.24 6.45
N ARG A 573 8.22 -4.33 6.70
CA ARG A 573 9.58 -4.70 7.01
C ARG A 573 9.72 -5.04 8.49
N LEU A 574 10.25 -6.21 8.76
CA LEU A 574 10.57 -6.68 10.09
C LEU A 574 12.06 -6.94 10.21
N ASP A 575 12.73 -6.21 11.10
CA ASP A 575 14.15 -6.39 11.40
C ASP A 575 14.33 -6.76 12.86
N ASN A 576 15.23 -7.71 13.15
CA ASN A 576 15.60 -8.15 14.50
C ASN A 576 14.42 -8.60 15.36
N ILE A 577 13.42 -9.25 14.76
CA ILE A 577 12.24 -9.74 15.47
C ILE A 577 12.58 -11.04 16.20
N ARG A 578 12.34 -11.07 17.52
CA ARG A 578 12.50 -12.26 18.37
C ARG A 578 11.21 -13.04 18.49
N ALA A 579 10.07 -12.36 18.58
CA ALA A 579 8.75 -12.99 18.62
C ALA A 579 7.82 -12.41 17.56
N MET A 580 7.12 -13.24 16.82
CA MET A 580 6.16 -12.85 15.81
C MET A 580 4.81 -13.49 16.05
N PHE A 581 3.76 -12.70 16.01
CA PHE A 581 2.36 -13.13 16.03
C PHE A 581 1.79 -13.02 14.62
N PHE A 582 1.50 -14.16 14.02
CA PHE A 582 0.84 -14.27 12.73
C PHE A 582 -0.63 -14.51 12.96
N VAL A 583 -1.45 -13.46 12.84
CA VAL A 583 -2.86 -13.44 13.25
C VAL A 583 -3.82 -13.51 12.06
N GLY A 584 -5.02 -14.04 12.29
CA GLY A 584 -6.04 -14.18 11.26
C GLY A 584 -5.67 -15.18 10.18
N VAL A 585 -5.02 -16.30 10.54
CA VAL A 585 -4.63 -17.33 9.57
C VAL A 585 -5.84 -18.17 9.16
N ASN A 586 -6.82 -17.49 8.56
CA ASN A 586 -8.08 -18.06 8.08
C ASN A 586 -8.12 -18.13 6.55
N ASP A 587 -8.95 -19.01 6.00
CA ASP A 587 -9.18 -19.13 4.57
C ASP A 587 -9.77 -17.82 4.02
N GLY A 588 -9.20 -17.35 2.92
CA GLY A 588 -9.56 -16.05 2.31
C GLY A 588 -8.80 -14.85 2.85
N TYR A 589 -8.19 -14.92 4.05
CA TYR A 589 -7.27 -13.92 4.58
C TYR A 589 -5.81 -14.31 4.35
N VAL A 590 -5.50 -15.59 4.52
CA VAL A 590 -4.14 -16.14 4.34
C VAL A 590 -4.19 -17.49 3.61
N PRO A 591 -3.79 -17.58 2.34
CA PRO A 591 -3.47 -16.47 1.41
C PRO A 591 -4.69 -15.58 1.14
N LYS A 592 -4.42 -14.29 0.88
CA LYS A 592 -5.47 -13.35 0.55
C LYS A 592 -6.10 -13.72 -0.79
N LYS A 593 -7.43 -13.82 -0.83
CA LYS A 593 -8.14 -13.98 -2.10
C LYS A 593 -7.91 -12.73 -2.94
N SER A 594 -7.38 -12.90 -4.13
CA SER A 594 -7.26 -11.82 -5.11
C SER A 594 -8.67 -11.39 -5.53
N ASP A 595 -8.96 -10.09 -5.41
CA ASP A 595 -10.20 -9.53 -5.93
C ASP A 595 -10.21 -9.69 -7.46
N SER A 596 -11.19 -10.41 -7.98
CA SER A 596 -11.37 -10.67 -9.41
C SER A 596 -11.99 -9.48 -10.18
N ARG A 597 -12.07 -8.31 -9.55
CA ARG A 597 -12.67 -7.09 -10.15
C ARG A 597 -11.68 -6.29 -10.98
N SER A 598 -10.88 -6.94 -11.81
CA SER A 598 -10.00 -6.24 -12.75
C SER A 598 -10.75 -5.92 -14.04
N VAL A 599 -10.46 -4.79 -14.66
CA VAL A 599 -10.95 -4.39 -16.00
C VAL A 599 -10.69 -5.48 -17.03
N LEU A 600 -9.48 -6.08 -16.98
CA LEU A 600 -9.14 -7.28 -17.75
C LEU A 600 -9.30 -8.53 -16.89
N SER A 601 -10.16 -9.45 -17.29
CA SER A 601 -10.35 -10.73 -16.62
C SER A 601 -9.14 -11.65 -16.80
N GLU A 602 -9.04 -12.72 -16.00
CA GLU A 602 -7.98 -13.74 -16.15
C GLU A 602 -7.96 -14.34 -17.58
N THR A 603 -9.14 -14.64 -18.11
CA THR A 603 -9.30 -15.14 -19.49
C THR A 603 -8.82 -14.13 -20.55
N ASP A 604 -9.01 -12.84 -20.30
CA ASP A 604 -8.48 -11.78 -21.17
C ASP A 604 -6.95 -11.75 -21.11
N ARG A 605 -6.36 -11.85 -19.90
CA ARG A 605 -4.90 -11.90 -19.68
C ARG A 605 -4.25 -13.14 -20.29
N GLU A 606 -4.89 -14.31 -20.19
CA GLU A 606 -4.42 -15.55 -20.81
C GLU A 606 -4.41 -15.42 -22.35
N LYS A 607 -5.44 -14.84 -22.95
CA LYS A 607 -5.49 -14.56 -24.38
C LYS A 607 -4.38 -13.60 -24.82
N LEU A 608 -4.15 -12.51 -24.09
CA LEU A 608 -3.08 -11.57 -24.38
C LEU A 608 -1.70 -12.24 -24.30
N LYS A 609 -1.50 -13.15 -23.32
CA LYS A 609 -0.26 -13.93 -23.20
C LYS A 609 0.00 -14.83 -24.41
N THR A 610 -1.05 -15.38 -25.04
CA THR A 610 -0.90 -16.15 -26.30
C THR A 610 -0.52 -15.28 -27.51
N MET A 611 -0.66 -13.97 -27.40
CA MET A 611 -0.27 -12.96 -28.40
C MET A 611 1.08 -12.29 -28.06
N ASP A 612 1.87 -12.91 -27.21
CA ASP A 612 3.20 -12.43 -26.76
C ASP A 612 3.14 -11.10 -26.00
N VAL A 613 1.99 -10.84 -25.34
CA VAL A 613 1.78 -9.68 -24.49
C VAL A 613 1.75 -10.13 -23.05
N SER A 614 2.86 -9.99 -22.37
CA SER A 614 2.97 -10.26 -20.93
C SER A 614 2.59 -9.01 -20.14
N LEU A 615 1.48 -9.09 -19.43
CA LEU A 615 1.08 -8.17 -18.35
C LEU A 615 1.53 -8.72 -16.99
N SER A 616 1.14 -8.07 -15.92
CA SER A 616 1.42 -8.56 -14.56
C SER A 616 0.88 -10.00 -14.37
N MET A 617 1.43 -10.67 -13.35
CA MET A 617 1.10 -12.06 -13.02
C MET A 617 -0.42 -12.29 -12.91
N SER A 618 -0.89 -13.40 -13.45
CA SER A 618 -2.24 -13.91 -13.30
C SER A 618 -2.59 -14.18 -11.82
N VAL A 619 -3.87 -14.31 -11.48
CA VAL A 619 -4.31 -14.68 -10.11
C VAL A 619 -3.67 -16.00 -9.67
N ARG A 620 -3.56 -16.98 -10.58
CA ARG A 620 -2.91 -18.27 -10.31
C ARG A 620 -1.42 -18.09 -10.00
N GLU A 621 -0.72 -17.30 -10.79
CA GLU A 621 0.70 -16.98 -10.59
C GLU A 621 0.91 -16.24 -9.29
N LYS A 622 0.08 -15.24 -8.98
CA LYS A 622 0.09 -14.52 -7.69
C LYS A 622 -0.10 -15.46 -6.49
N ALA A 623 -0.98 -16.47 -6.60
CA ALA A 623 -1.18 -17.44 -5.52
C ALA A 623 0.06 -18.29 -5.24
N PHE A 624 0.88 -18.63 -6.26
CA PHE A 624 2.16 -19.30 -6.06
C PHE A 624 3.21 -18.37 -5.45
N VAL A 625 3.26 -17.11 -5.91
CA VAL A 625 4.16 -16.10 -5.37
C VAL A 625 3.83 -15.77 -3.90
N GLN A 626 2.55 -15.75 -3.53
CA GLN A 626 2.15 -15.55 -2.12
C GLN A 626 2.75 -16.63 -1.18
N ARG A 627 2.98 -17.87 -1.65
CA ARG A 627 3.68 -18.87 -0.84
C ARG A 627 5.11 -18.44 -0.51
N PHE A 628 5.79 -17.79 -1.43
CA PHE A 628 7.13 -17.26 -1.20
C PHE A 628 7.13 -16.12 -0.17
N TYR A 629 6.16 -15.20 -0.25
CA TYR A 629 6.01 -14.16 0.78
C TYR A 629 5.65 -14.74 2.15
N LEU A 630 4.79 -15.74 2.20
CA LEU A 630 4.46 -16.46 3.43
C LEU A 630 5.70 -17.17 4.01
N TYR A 631 6.52 -17.82 3.17
CA TYR A 631 7.80 -18.36 3.60
C TYR A 631 8.70 -17.28 4.20
N LEU A 632 8.86 -16.15 3.51
CA LEU A 632 9.69 -15.06 3.97
C LEU A 632 9.21 -14.49 5.31
N ILE A 633 7.91 -14.30 5.49
CA ILE A 633 7.37 -13.70 6.72
C ILE A 633 7.44 -14.69 7.90
N MET A 634 7.03 -15.95 7.71
CA MET A 634 7.05 -16.96 8.78
C MET A 634 8.46 -17.29 9.26
N THR A 635 9.47 -16.98 8.47
CA THR A 635 10.89 -17.18 8.80
C THR A 635 11.59 -15.88 9.25
N LYS A 636 10.86 -14.81 9.55
CA LYS A 636 11.44 -13.54 10.02
C LYS A 636 11.83 -13.55 11.49
N THR A 637 11.08 -14.27 12.31
CA THR A 637 11.35 -14.36 13.76
C THR A 637 12.53 -15.26 14.07
N SER A 638 13.23 -14.99 15.16
CA SER A 638 14.42 -15.77 15.57
C SER A 638 14.19 -16.70 16.75
N GLN A 639 13.11 -16.51 17.55
CA GLN A 639 12.91 -17.27 18.76
C GLN A 639 11.51 -17.87 18.90
N LYS A 640 10.43 -17.08 18.66
CA LYS A 640 9.06 -17.55 18.85
C LYS A 640 8.14 -17.16 17.69
N LEU A 641 7.33 -18.10 17.26
CA LEU A 641 6.30 -17.91 16.25
C LEU A 641 4.94 -18.30 16.83
N TYR A 642 4.06 -17.35 16.96
CA TYR A 642 2.66 -17.57 17.33
C TYR A 642 1.82 -17.52 16.06
N ILE A 643 0.98 -18.53 15.84
CA ILE A 643 0.07 -18.61 14.69
C ILE A 643 -1.33 -18.70 15.23
N THR A 644 -2.16 -17.73 14.89
CA THR A 644 -3.51 -17.65 15.45
C THR A 644 -4.56 -17.58 14.35
N TYR A 645 -5.76 -18.10 14.63
CA TYR A 645 -6.91 -18.08 13.75
C TYR A 645 -8.21 -18.05 14.56
N ALA A 646 -9.30 -17.54 13.95
CA ALA A 646 -10.60 -17.52 14.58
C ALA A 646 -11.55 -18.56 13.97
N HIS A 647 -12.53 -19.03 14.75
CA HIS A 647 -13.60 -19.92 14.27
C HIS A 647 -14.77 -19.15 13.65
N ASN A 648 -15.03 -17.94 14.11
CA ASN A 648 -16.11 -17.08 13.62
C ASN A 648 -15.61 -15.69 13.28
N SER A 649 -16.26 -15.02 12.33
CA SER A 649 -16.06 -13.60 12.07
C SER A 649 -16.62 -12.74 13.22
N MET A 650 -16.40 -11.42 13.17
CA MET A 650 -17.01 -10.49 14.15
C MET A 650 -18.54 -10.54 14.13
N ASP A 651 -19.16 -10.91 13.00
CA ASP A 651 -20.61 -11.10 12.85
C ASP A 651 -21.07 -12.52 13.23
N MET A 652 -20.23 -13.31 13.92
CA MET A 652 -20.50 -14.68 14.34
C MET A 652 -20.79 -15.68 13.19
N LYS A 653 -20.34 -15.37 11.97
CA LYS A 653 -20.39 -16.32 10.85
C LYS A 653 -19.15 -17.22 10.91
N ALA A 654 -19.36 -18.52 10.74
CA ALA A 654 -18.27 -19.50 10.75
C ALA A 654 -17.25 -19.23 9.63
N ILE A 655 -15.98 -19.18 9.97
CA ILE A 655 -14.84 -19.06 9.05
C ILE A 655 -13.91 -20.25 9.22
N LEU A 656 -13.32 -20.70 8.11
CA LEU A 656 -12.44 -21.85 8.11
C LEU A 656 -10.98 -21.43 8.36
N PRO A 657 -10.20 -22.25 9.08
CA PRO A 657 -8.76 -22.04 9.17
C PRO A 657 -8.10 -22.24 7.80
N SER A 658 -7.04 -21.49 7.54
CA SER A 658 -6.22 -21.63 6.34
C SER A 658 -5.64 -23.05 6.21
N TYR A 659 -5.38 -23.49 4.99
CA TYR A 659 -4.68 -24.76 4.74
C TYR A 659 -3.28 -24.82 5.40
N ILE A 660 -2.67 -23.66 5.66
CA ILE A 660 -1.38 -23.50 6.34
C ILE A 660 -1.43 -24.14 7.74
N ILE A 661 -2.53 -23.93 8.46
CA ILE A 661 -2.75 -24.54 9.80
C ILE A 661 -2.60 -26.06 9.73
N ARG A 662 -3.26 -26.69 8.75
CA ARG A 662 -3.18 -28.13 8.55
C ARG A 662 -1.76 -28.58 8.16
N MET A 663 -1.08 -27.80 7.33
CA MET A 663 0.29 -28.10 6.89
C MET A 663 1.26 -28.05 8.07
N ILE A 664 1.19 -27.02 8.92
CA ILE A 664 2.06 -26.87 10.09
C ILE A 664 1.77 -27.98 11.12
N LYS A 665 0.52 -28.31 11.37
CA LYS A 665 0.15 -29.45 12.26
C LYS A 665 0.72 -30.79 11.77
N LYS A 666 0.78 -31.00 10.45
CA LYS A 666 1.46 -32.17 9.89
C LYS A 666 2.97 -32.15 10.11
N MET A 667 3.61 -30.97 9.98
CA MET A 667 5.05 -30.83 10.19
C MET A 667 5.45 -31.00 11.66
N PHE A 668 4.57 -30.59 12.58
CA PHE A 668 4.79 -30.60 14.03
C PHE A 668 3.68 -31.41 14.73
N PRO A 669 3.70 -32.73 14.63
CA PRO A 669 2.61 -33.58 15.18
C PRO A 669 2.50 -33.53 16.70
N GLY A 670 3.57 -33.14 17.41
CA GLY A 670 3.58 -32.97 18.86
C GLY A 670 3.10 -31.57 19.35
N MET A 671 2.59 -30.71 18.46
CA MET A 671 2.12 -29.39 18.80
C MET A 671 0.62 -29.41 19.13
N ASP A 672 0.27 -28.94 20.32
CA ASP A 672 -1.13 -28.71 20.71
C ASP A 672 -1.65 -27.37 20.17
N VAL A 673 -2.95 -27.34 19.89
CA VAL A 673 -3.65 -26.09 19.56
C VAL A 673 -4.34 -25.59 20.82
N LEU A 674 -3.88 -24.45 21.32
CA LEU A 674 -4.50 -23.82 22.48
C LEU A 674 -5.86 -23.26 22.11
N SER A 675 -6.83 -23.39 23.01
CA SER A 675 -8.17 -22.84 22.87
C SER A 675 -8.40 -21.68 23.83
N TYR A 676 -9.52 -20.97 23.66
CA TYR A 676 -9.97 -19.92 24.59
C TYR A 676 -10.06 -20.45 26.04
N ASP A 677 -10.59 -21.67 26.24
CA ASP A 677 -10.72 -22.28 27.57
C ASP A 677 -9.37 -22.57 28.22
N ASP A 678 -8.36 -22.92 27.44
CA ASP A 678 -7.00 -23.18 27.93
C ASP A 678 -6.33 -21.88 28.35
N ALA A 679 -6.45 -20.83 27.54
CA ALA A 679 -5.93 -19.50 27.84
C ALA A 679 -6.60 -18.86 29.08
N ALA A 680 -7.91 -19.06 29.26
CA ALA A 680 -8.65 -18.60 30.42
C ALA A 680 -8.19 -19.29 31.71
N LYS A 681 -7.88 -20.60 31.67
CA LYS A 681 -7.34 -21.33 32.83
C LYS A 681 -5.96 -20.82 33.23
N GLU A 682 -5.08 -20.51 32.28
CA GLU A 682 -3.76 -19.93 32.59
C GLU A 682 -3.86 -18.56 33.27
N LEU A 683 -4.77 -17.70 32.83
CA LEU A 683 -5.02 -16.38 33.43
C LEU A 683 -5.52 -16.47 34.88
N ILE A 684 -6.35 -17.46 35.20
CA ILE A 684 -6.83 -17.74 36.55
C ILE A 684 -5.68 -18.21 37.47
N TYR A 685 -4.78 -19.06 36.93
CA TYR A 685 -3.61 -19.54 37.67
C TYR A 685 -2.59 -18.45 37.99
N THR A 686 -2.40 -17.50 37.10
CA THR A 686 -1.48 -16.35 37.30
C THR A 686 -2.03 -15.35 38.29
N ASN A 687 -3.34 -15.09 38.29
CA ASN A 687 -4.00 -14.21 39.28
C ASN A 687 -4.14 -14.82 40.68
N SER A 688 -4.08 -16.13 40.82
CA SER A 688 -4.14 -16.80 42.14
C SER A 688 -2.78 -16.91 42.86
N LYS A 689 -1.68 -16.56 42.19
CA LYS A 689 -0.31 -16.57 42.74
C LYS A 689 0.33 -15.18 42.87
N GLY A 690 -0.41 -14.08 42.61
CA GLY A 690 0.02 -12.70 42.73
C GLY A 690 -0.50 -12.02 43.97
#